data_b8d5a6cdac1f1e70c6c4232fd414f04e
#
_entry.id   b8d5a6cdac1f1e70c6c4232fd414f04e
#
_cell.length_a   1.000
_cell.length_b   1.000
_cell.length_c   1.000
_cell.angle_alpha   90.00
_cell.angle_beta   90.00
_cell.angle_gamma   90.00
#
_symmetry.space_group_name_H-M   'P 1'
#
loop_
_entity.id
_entity.type
_entity.pdbx_description
1 polymer ?
#
loop_
_entity_poly.entity_id
_entity_poly.type
_entity_poly.pdbx_seq_one_letter_code
_entity_poly.pdbx_strand_id
1 'polypeptide(L)'
;MQHLGLLFALTLILVNFWGVTLVTGLIWKNRWLALAAGPWLATTAFYAVESYHGLGDLRGIGLLGTITSLGVIWLSATATVPARLPASWGPRLAAWREEFSPRRLLEPGLVFVLVTGYALGWRFTYPNVDGSSEKLADFSYICSYYSGATLPVMDAWLHPYLSTQYYSFQHYAADLLGRVIGLPPGSAYNIGFCVLIGLGGATFAGGVWLACSRRWIRWAILAGFVLGGSGLSGLVHLVDKGPSPWSSMRFIGSAPLDREPLGPMLKAYTEMFPRMELPGEPFSYSIYLGDYHAPLSSYLLVGLAVISMLLWQRDQRRRYAALVGGTLTWTLLANTWSLPLQGIGVAAWVLKNHRDFRSLVPWLAAGAAAVWMASWVYLSAFTTAASGYGTALRLVPWDEHTPPLLLLLFLLPTLGLSVLGWLSGNEAGRWLGKFWLLMVAFTEFVYVDDIYSGMFNRFNTSLKWWPLVAAGALLTLGPIVLERTGRRWVRITGLILCLYPCSFVYDLALNWRHGNKEAAGKIEGHHFLTKDMFPRVLLGRLKLEPAGVVIERPQKDAFTNSACLPLFAGHRMWLGWLGHEQLWRGYREDLPQRQQRLFEFFNGEMPDPLPWLQGQGIDYVLWYQEGDTTELWRKLHAKLSPGYLWVELFTHEFENGTKLGYWKAPAAAVPAGAR
;
A
#
# COMPACT_ATOMS: atom_id res chain seq x y z
N MET A 1 -1.23 29.45 1.05
CA MET A 1 -2.46 28.82 0.49
C MET A 1 -2.38 27.31 0.51
N GLN A 2 -1.25 26.65 0.19
CA GLN A 2 -1.15 25.17 0.17
C GLN A 2 -1.48 24.50 1.52
N HIS A 3 -1.02 25.05 2.65
CA HIS A 3 -1.30 24.49 3.98
C HIS A 3 -2.78 24.59 4.37
N LEU A 4 -3.47 25.65 3.96
CA LEU A 4 -4.91 25.79 4.19
C LEU A 4 -5.70 24.77 3.36
N GLY A 5 -5.29 24.54 2.11
CA GLY A 5 -5.88 23.52 1.25
C GLY A 5 -5.71 22.11 1.81
N LEU A 6 -4.52 21.78 2.34
CA LEU A 6 -4.27 20.50 3.00
C LEU A 6 -5.13 20.33 4.26
N LEU A 7 -5.21 21.35 5.12
CA LEU A 7 -6.04 21.31 6.32
C LEU A 7 -7.53 21.12 5.97
N PHE A 8 -8.00 21.80 4.93
CA PHE A 8 -9.37 21.65 4.43
C PHE A 8 -9.62 20.23 3.92
N ALA A 9 -8.72 19.67 3.10
CA ALA A 9 -8.83 18.30 2.60
C ALA A 9 -8.86 17.28 3.75
N LEU A 10 -7.97 17.39 4.73
CA LEU A 10 -7.96 16.54 5.92
C LEU A 10 -9.26 16.65 6.73
N THR A 11 -9.83 17.85 6.85
CA THR A 11 -11.11 18.06 7.51
C THR A 11 -12.24 17.35 6.78
N LEU A 12 -12.31 17.46 5.46
CA LEU A 12 -13.27 16.74 4.63
C LEU A 12 -13.15 15.23 4.77
N ILE A 13 -11.91 14.72 4.77
CA ILE A 13 -11.64 13.30 4.99
C ILE A 13 -12.20 12.86 6.35
N LEU A 14 -11.86 13.55 7.41
CA LEU A 14 -12.32 13.20 8.77
C LEU A 14 -13.84 13.21 8.87
N VAL A 15 -14.52 14.23 8.31
CA VAL A 15 -15.98 14.33 8.31
C VAL A 15 -16.61 13.14 7.57
N ASN A 16 -16.14 12.83 6.37
CA ASN A 16 -16.67 11.74 5.57
C ASN A 16 -16.40 10.36 6.21
N PHE A 17 -15.21 10.14 6.73
CA PHE A 17 -14.88 8.88 7.45
C PHE A 17 -15.74 8.70 8.70
N TRP A 18 -16.00 9.80 9.41
CA TRP A 18 -16.88 9.77 10.57
C TRP A 18 -18.32 9.45 10.18
N GLY A 19 -18.83 10.09 9.13
CA GLY A 19 -20.16 9.80 8.58
C GLY A 19 -20.31 8.34 8.13
N VAL A 20 -19.36 7.83 7.37
CA VAL A 20 -19.33 6.44 6.91
C VAL A 20 -19.25 5.47 8.11
N THR A 21 -18.47 5.80 9.15
CA THR A 21 -18.38 5.01 10.39
C THR A 21 -19.73 4.94 11.09
N LEU A 22 -20.44 6.05 11.19
CA LEU A 22 -21.77 6.11 11.82
C LEU A 22 -22.80 5.30 11.03
N VAL A 23 -22.82 5.44 9.71
CA VAL A 23 -23.74 4.70 8.84
C VAL A 23 -23.47 3.19 8.91
N THR A 24 -22.22 2.78 8.75
CA THR A 24 -21.86 1.37 8.82
C THR A 24 -21.99 0.78 10.23
N GLY A 25 -21.95 1.63 11.25
CA GLY A 25 -22.27 1.29 12.64
C GLY A 25 -23.67 0.74 12.85
N LEU A 26 -24.64 1.08 12.00
CA LEU A 26 -25.98 0.48 12.01
C LEU A 26 -25.92 -1.03 11.69
N ILE A 27 -24.98 -1.42 10.84
CA ILE A 27 -24.75 -2.81 10.45
C ILE A 27 -23.90 -3.53 11.51
N TRP A 28 -22.73 -2.97 11.83
CA TRP A 28 -21.70 -3.69 12.62
C TRP A 28 -21.90 -3.62 14.12
N LYS A 29 -22.55 -2.58 14.64
CA LYS A 29 -22.79 -2.35 16.08
C LYS A 29 -21.51 -2.40 16.96
N ASN A 30 -20.38 -2.11 16.36
CA ASN A 30 -19.09 -1.99 17.03
C ASN A 30 -18.31 -0.88 16.34
N ARG A 31 -17.87 0.13 17.10
CA ARG A 31 -17.22 1.35 16.56
C ARG A 31 -15.88 1.10 15.89
N TRP A 32 -15.07 0.19 16.43
CA TRP A 32 -13.79 -0.15 15.84
C TRP A 32 -13.96 -0.83 14.48
N LEU A 33 -14.89 -1.79 14.44
CA LEU A 33 -15.19 -2.51 13.20
C LEU A 33 -15.82 -1.59 12.16
N ALA A 34 -16.73 -0.69 12.56
CA ALA A 34 -17.36 0.26 11.66
C ALA A 34 -16.38 1.25 11.07
N LEU A 35 -15.42 1.77 11.87
CA LEU A 35 -14.36 2.66 11.41
C LEU A 35 -13.46 1.98 10.36
N ALA A 36 -13.09 0.76 10.58
CA ALA A 36 -12.16 0.03 9.73
C ALA A 36 -12.83 -0.54 8.46
N ALA A 37 -13.99 -1.18 8.60
CA ALA A 37 -14.70 -1.82 7.49
C ALA A 37 -15.51 -0.84 6.63
N GLY A 38 -15.96 0.28 7.20
CA GLY A 38 -16.83 1.23 6.51
C GLY A 38 -16.22 1.80 5.23
N PRO A 39 -15.05 2.44 5.29
CA PRO A 39 -14.38 2.98 4.10
C PRO A 39 -14.08 1.91 3.06
N TRP A 40 -13.67 0.72 3.47
CA TRP A 40 -13.35 -0.39 2.57
C TRP A 40 -14.57 -0.95 1.85
N LEU A 41 -15.71 -1.05 2.56
CA LEU A 41 -17.01 -1.39 1.97
C LEU A 41 -17.48 -0.32 0.98
N ALA A 42 -17.33 0.96 1.33
CA ALA A 42 -17.66 2.06 0.43
C ALA A 42 -16.83 1.99 -0.84
N THR A 43 -15.51 1.78 -0.72
CA THR A 43 -14.62 1.57 -1.86
C THR A 43 -15.07 0.41 -2.73
N THR A 44 -15.46 -0.72 -2.12
CA THR A 44 -15.96 -1.89 -2.85
C THR A 44 -17.25 -1.59 -3.61
N ALA A 45 -18.17 -0.82 -3.00
CA ALA A 45 -19.40 -0.42 -3.64
C ALA A 45 -19.17 0.50 -4.84
N PHE A 46 -18.29 1.51 -4.68
CA PHE A 46 -17.89 2.39 -5.80
C PHE A 46 -17.21 1.59 -6.91
N TYR A 47 -16.29 0.67 -6.55
CA TYR A 47 -15.64 -0.21 -7.51
C TYR A 47 -16.66 -1.04 -8.32
N ALA A 48 -17.63 -1.63 -7.64
CA ALA A 48 -18.68 -2.41 -8.29
C ALA A 48 -19.51 -1.57 -9.27
N VAL A 49 -19.87 -0.33 -8.90
CA VAL A 49 -20.62 0.58 -9.80
C VAL A 49 -19.76 1.00 -10.98
N GLU A 50 -18.50 1.40 -10.74
CA GLU A 50 -17.59 1.88 -11.79
C GLU A 50 -17.18 0.76 -12.77
N SER A 51 -17.27 -0.49 -12.35
CA SER A 51 -17.06 -1.65 -13.22
C SER A 51 -18.10 -1.76 -14.35
N TYR A 52 -19.25 -1.14 -14.18
CA TYR A 52 -20.34 -1.14 -15.18
C TYR A 52 -20.59 0.26 -15.78
N HIS A 53 -20.22 1.29 -15.04
CA HIS A 53 -20.52 2.66 -15.43
C HIS A 53 -19.45 3.62 -14.91
N GLY A 54 -18.67 4.19 -15.80
CA GLY A 54 -17.62 5.14 -15.38
C GLY A 54 -18.19 6.28 -14.54
N LEU A 55 -17.52 6.61 -13.45
CA LEU A 55 -18.00 7.61 -12.48
C LEU A 55 -17.42 9.02 -12.72
N GLY A 56 -16.32 9.11 -13.49
CA GLY A 56 -15.69 10.40 -13.83
C GLY A 56 -15.27 11.21 -12.60
N ASP A 57 -15.58 12.51 -12.63
CA ASP A 57 -15.34 13.44 -11.52
C ASP A 57 -16.33 13.22 -10.38
N LEU A 58 -15.82 12.96 -9.19
CA LEU A 58 -16.63 12.65 -8.00
C LEU A 58 -16.76 13.83 -7.01
N ARG A 59 -16.28 15.03 -7.34
CA ARG A 59 -16.33 16.19 -6.43
C ARG A 59 -17.76 16.54 -6.00
N GLY A 60 -18.72 16.46 -6.90
CA GLY A 60 -20.14 16.69 -6.57
C GLY A 60 -20.68 15.62 -5.60
N ILE A 61 -20.35 14.35 -5.80
CA ILE A 61 -20.71 13.26 -4.90
C ILE A 61 -19.98 13.43 -3.55
N GLY A 62 -18.73 13.88 -3.56
CA GLY A 62 -17.96 14.19 -2.35
C GLY A 62 -18.59 15.29 -1.50
N LEU A 63 -19.08 16.35 -2.14
CA LEU A 63 -19.82 17.42 -1.45
C LEU A 63 -21.13 16.91 -0.82
N LEU A 64 -21.91 16.15 -1.59
CA LEU A 64 -23.14 15.52 -1.10
C LEU A 64 -22.85 14.54 0.06
N GLY A 65 -21.80 13.74 -0.07
CA GLY A 65 -21.31 12.84 0.98
C GLY A 65 -20.92 13.59 2.26
N THR A 66 -20.25 14.74 2.12
CA THR A 66 -19.88 15.58 3.25
C THR A 66 -21.10 16.18 3.96
N ILE A 67 -22.07 16.70 3.21
CA ILE A 67 -23.33 17.23 3.75
C ILE A 67 -24.09 16.10 4.47
N THR A 68 -24.21 14.93 3.86
CA THR A 68 -24.86 13.76 4.47
C THR A 68 -24.12 13.33 5.74
N SER A 69 -22.80 13.31 5.73
CA SER A 69 -21.97 12.97 6.89
C SER A 69 -22.19 13.94 8.04
N LEU A 70 -22.19 15.24 7.77
CA LEU A 70 -22.51 16.28 8.77
C LEU A 70 -23.93 16.09 9.33
N GLY A 71 -24.90 15.78 8.48
CA GLY A 71 -26.28 15.48 8.91
C GLY A 71 -26.36 14.27 9.83
N VAL A 72 -25.67 13.16 9.50
CA VAL A 72 -25.63 11.96 10.33
C VAL A 72 -24.89 12.21 11.64
N ILE A 73 -23.79 12.96 11.63
CA ILE A 73 -23.05 13.37 12.83
C ILE A 73 -23.96 14.22 13.73
N TRP A 74 -24.64 15.21 13.18
CA TRP A 74 -25.57 16.04 13.93
C TRP A 74 -26.73 15.24 14.52
N LEU A 75 -27.36 14.35 13.74
CA LEU A 75 -28.42 13.45 14.21
C LEU A 75 -27.93 12.51 15.32
N SER A 76 -26.70 12.00 15.24
CA SER A 76 -26.13 11.14 16.28
C SER A 76 -25.92 11.89 17.62
N ALA A 77 -25.65 13.19 17.54
CA ALA A 77 -25.38 14.03 18.70
C ALA A 77 -26.67 14.60 19.36
N THR A 78 -27.68 14.94 18.55
CA THR A 78 -28.81 15.78 19.00
C THR A 78 -30.16 15.07 19.04
N ALA A 79 -30.41 14.08 18.16
CA ALA A 79 -31.78 13.61 17.99
C ALA A 79 -32.31 12.81 19.20
N THR A 80 -33.42 13.24 19.75
CA THR A 80 -34.35 12.36 20.47
C THR A 80 -34.94 11.35 19.50
N VAL A 81 -35.11 10.09 19.91
CA VAL A 81 -35.76 9.07 19.07
C VAL A 81 -37.17 9.57 18.71
N PRO A 82 -37.49 9.81 17.42
CA PRO A 82 -38.83 10.27 17.07
C PRO A 82 -39.88 9.28 17.54
N ALA A 83 -40.92 9.78 18.21
CA ALA A 83 -42.01 8.95 18.73
C ALA A 83 -42.80 8.19 17.65
N ARG A 84 -42.59 8.53 16.36
CA ARG A 84 -43.27 7.93 15.20
C ARG A 84 -42.54 6.72 14.60
N LEU A 85 -41.38 6.32 15.14
CA LEU A 85 -40.68 5.14 14.62
C LEU A 85 -41.34 3.83 15.08
N PRO A 86 -41.30 2.77 14.26
CA PRO A 86 -41.76 1.45 14.67
C PRO A 86 -41.15 1.06 16.02
N ALA A 87 -41.92 0.46 16.93
CA ALA A 87 -41.48 0.12 18.28
C ALA A 87 -40.19 -0.72 18.33
N SER A 88 -39.91 -1.50 17.28
CA SER A 88 -38.67 -2.30 17.14
C SER A 88 -37.41 -1.48 16.84
N TRP A 89 -37.54 -0.25 16.36
CA TRP A 89 -36.41 0.62 15.99
C TRP A 89 -35.87 1.44 17.17
N GLY A 90 -36.74 1.83 18.11
CA GLY A 90 -36.35 2.60 19.27
C GLY A 90 -35.17 2.03 20.05
N PRO A 91 -35.24 0.76 20.52
CA PRO A 91 -34.14 0.11 21.23
C PRO A 91 -32.86 -0.04 20.39
N ARG A 92 -33.00 -0.28 19.08
CA ARG A 92 -31.86 -0.44 18.17
C ARG A 92 -31.10 0.89 17.97
N LEU A 93 -31.82 1.99 17.81
CA LEU A 93 -31.24 3.33 17.68
C LEU A 93 -30.64 3.80 19.01
N ALA A 94 -31.24 3.50 20.14
CA ALA A 94 -30.69 3.79 21.45
C ALA A 94 -29.35 3.07 21.67
N ALA A 95 -29.29 1.76 21.41
CA ALA A 95 -28.05 0.99 21.50
C ALA A 95 -26.97 1.47 20.51
N TRP A 96 -27.37 1.85 19.29
CA TRP A 96 -26.45 2.43 18.30
C TRP A 96 -25.88 3.77 18.80
N ARG A 97 -26.72 4.65 19.32
CA ARG A 97 -26.28 5.94 19.89
C ARG A 97 -25.34 5.79 21.07
N GLU A 98 -25.62 4.83 21.95
CA GLU A 98 -24.73 4.56 23.06
C GLU A 98 -23.35 4.12 22.58
N GLU A 99 -23.29 3.16 21.63
CA GLU A 99 -22.01 2.64 21.09
C GLU A 99 -21.27 3.70 20.27
N PHE A 100 -21.99 4.54 19.54
CA PHE A 100 -21.43 5.58 18.65
C PHE A 100 -21.55 7.00 19.26
N SER A 101 -21.67 7.09 20.58
CA SER A 101 -21.61 8.38 21.27
C SER A 101 -20.24 9.04 21.08
N PRO A 102 -20.16 10.39 21.06
CA PRO A 102 -18.90 11.11 20.88
C PRO A 102 -17.80 10.65 21.85
N ARG A 103 -18.16 10.34 23.10
CA ARG A 103 -17.21 9.85 24.12
C ARG A 103 -16.61 8.48 23.73
N ARG A 104 -17.42 7.58 23.21
CA ARG A 104 -16.94 6.24 22.80
C ARG A 104 -16.19 6.27 21.47
N LEU A 105 -16.56 7.17 20.58
CA LEU A 105 -15.87 7.36 19.29
C LEU A 105 -14.55 8.13 19.43
N LEU A 106 -14.36 8.86 20.52
CA LEU A 106 -13.12 9.62 20.76
C LEU A 106 -11.88 8.70 20.73
N GLU A 107 -11.96 7.51 21.31
CA GLU A 107 -10.82 6.61 21.42
C GLU A 107 -10.40 6.02 20.05
N PRO A 108 -11.28 5.39 19.23
CA PRO A 108 -10.91 4.96 17.88
C PRO A 108 -10.56 6.13 16.95
N GLY A 109 -11.24 7.26 17.07
CA GLY A 109 -10.91 8.45 16.32
C GLY A 109 -9.53 9.01 16.67
N LEU A 110 -9.18 9.06 17.95
CA LEU A 110 -7.86 9.49 18.40
C LEU A 110 -6.75 8.58 17.86
N VAL A 111 -6.93 7.27 17.93
CA VAL A 111 -5.95 6.32 17.36
C VAL A 111 -5.79 6.55 15.87
N PHE A 112 -6.90 6.64 15.13
CA PHE A 112 -6.87 6.91 13.70
C PHE A 112 -6.12 8.22 13.38
N VAL A 113 -6.44 9.30 14.07
CA VAL A 113 -5.82 10.61 13.85
C VAL A 113 -4.34 10.61 14.22
N LEU A 114 -3.95 9.98 15.34
CA LEU A 114 -2.55 9.91 15.77
C LEU A 114 -1.69 9.10 14.78
N VAL A 115 -2.18 7.95 14.33
CA VAL A 115 -1.43 7.09 13.40
C VAL A 115 -1.39 7.71 11.99
N THR A 116 -2.51 8.27 11.52
CA THR A 116 -2.54 9.06 10.26
C THR A 116 -1.61 10.26 10.33
N GLY A 117 -1.65 10.99 11.46
CA GLY A 117 -0.80 12.18 11.68
C GLY A 117 0.68 11.84 11.73
N TYR A 118 1.05 10.70 12.33
CA TYR A 118 2.42 10.20 12.31
C TYR A 118 2.90 9.89 10.88
N ALA A 119 2.08 9.16 10.12
CA ALA A 119 2.38 8.89 8.70
C ALA A 119 2.43 10.19 7.87
N LEU A 120 1.51 11.13 8.14
CA LEU A 120 1.50 12.43 7.47
C LEU A 120 2.75 13.25 7.80
N GLY A 121 3.27 13.17 9.02
CA GLY A 121 4.54 13.81 9.40
C GLY A 121 5.69 13.34 8.51
N TRP A 122 5.78 12.03 8.24
CA TRP A 122 6.76 11.46 7.31
C TRP A 122 6.51 11.90 5.87
N ARG A 123 5.27 11.77 5.37
CA ARG A 123 4.92 12.18 3.99
C ARG A 123 4.98 13.69 3.78
N PHE A 124 4.73 14.49 4.80
CA PHE A 124 4.90 15.94 4.73
C PHE A 124 6.38 16.34 4.62
N THR A 125 7.26 15.60 5.30
CA THR A 125 8.72 15.87 5.26
C THR A 125 9.36 15.31 3.99
N TYR A 126 8.98 14.09 3.58
CA TYR A 126 9.53 13.37 2.43
C TYR A 126 8.43 12.98 1.43
N PRO A 127 7.77 13.97 0.78
CA PRO A 127 6.59 13.71 -0.03
C PRO A 127 6.88 13.12 -1.41
N ASN A 128 8.13 13.09 -1.86
CA ASN A 128 8.45 12.70 -3.23
C ASN A 128 7.94 11.30 -3.57
N VAL A 129 7.37 11.21 -4.77
CA VAL A 129 6.94 9.97 -5.42
C VAL A 129 7.85 9.78 -6.62
N ASP A 130 9.06 9.34 -6.34
CA ASP A 130 10.17 9.21 -7.28
C ASP A 130 10.55 7.74 -7.53
N GLY A 131 11.46 7.52 -8.45
CA GLY A 131 11.95 6.21 -8.84
C GLY A 131 12.93 5.56 -7.87
N SER A 132 13.10 6.07 -6.64
CA SER A 132 14.01 5.49 -5.65
C SER A 132 13.50 4.18 -5.02
N SER A 133 12.22 3.88 -5.21
CA SER A 133 11.53 2.65 -4.80
C SER A 133 10.35 2.38 -5.74
N GLU A 134 9.46 1.45 -5.39
CA GLU A 134 8.25 1.14 -6.19
C GLU A 134 7.18 2.26 -6.19
N LYS A 135 7.42 3.40 -5.53
CA LYS A 135 6.46 4.52 -5.45
C LYS A 135 5.92 4.97 -6.80
N LEU A 136 6.79 5.00 -7.82
CA LEU A 136 6.38 5.44 -9.15
C LEU A 136 5.50 4.40 -9.84
N ALA A 137 5.77 3.12 -9.61
CA ALA A 137 4.94 2.00 -10.07
C ALA A 137 3.55 2.04 -9.43
N ASP A 138 3.48 2.21 -8.11
CA ASP A 138 2.22 2.37 -7.37
C ASP A 138 1.45 3.63 -7.82
N PHE A 139 2.17 4.70 -8.12
CA PHE A 139 1.59 5.95 -8.61
C PHE A 139 0.95 5.79 -10.00
N SER A 140 1.52 4.96 -10.86
CA SER A 140 0.96 4.68 -12.18
C SER A 140 -0.44 4.07 -12.11
N TYR A 141 -0.70 3.19 -11.13
CA TYR A 141 -2.05 2.67 -10.88
C TYR A 141 -3.04 3.77 -10.50
N ILE A 142 -2.64 4.67 -9.58
CA ILE A 142 -3.51 5.80 -9.20
C ILE A 142 -3.81 6.68 -10.42
N CYS A 143 -2.79 6.99 -11.24
CA CYS A 143 -2.99 7.76 -12.48
C CYS A 143 -3.92 7.05 -13.48
N SER A 144 -3.85 5.73 -13.57
CA SER A 144 -4.73 4.93 -14.44
C SER A 144 -6.20 5.05 -14.01
N TYR A 145 -6.47 4.92 -12.72
CA TYR A 145 -7.84 5.04 -12.17
C TYR A 145 -8.38 6.46 -12.19
N TYR A 146 -7.52 7.47 -12.18
CA TYR A 146 -7.93 8.88 -12.05
C TYR A 146 -8.80 9.39 -13.18
N SER A 147 -8.83 8.70 -14.31
CA SER A 147 -9.73 8.99 -15.42
C SER A 147 -11.22 8.82 -15.05
N GLY A 148 -11.52 7.99 -14.05
CA GLY A 148 -12.90 7.63 -13.69
C GLY A 148 -13.67 6.91 -14.79
N ALA A 149 -12.97 6.34 -15.76
CA ALA A 149 -13.59 5.57 -16.84
C ALA A 149 -14.10 4.21 -16.32
N THR A 150 -14.95 3.56 -17.10
CA THR A 150 -15.41 2.19 -16.81
C THR A 150 -14.23 1.25 -16.65
N LEU A 151 -14.25 0.44 -15.60
CA LEU A 151 -13.19 -0.53 -15.29
C LEU A 151 -13.28 -1.78 -16.18
N PRO A 152 -12.15 -2.41 -16.58
CA PRO A 152 -10.78 -1.98 -16.32
C PRO A 152 -10.37 -0.78 -17.19
N VAL A 153 -9.67 0.17 -16.58
CA VAL A 153 -9.23 1.39 -17.26
C VAL A 153 -8.00 1.16 -18.15
N MET A 154 -7.75 2.11 -19.05
CA MET A 154 -6.50 2.15 -19.81
C MET A 154 -5.32 2.38 -18.85
N ASP A 155 -4.24 1.65 -19.08
CA ASP A 155 -3.02 1.81 -18.31
C ASP A 155 -2.36 3.16 -18.59
N ALA A 156 -2.02 3.89 -17.51
CA ALA A 156 -1.31 5.16 -17.63
C ALA A 156 0.16 4.97 -18.00
N TRP A 157 0.72 3.78 -17.77
CA TRP A 157 2.14 3.50 -17.95
C TRP A 157 2.45 2.64 -19.17
N LEU A 158 1.45 1.97 -19.75
CA LEU A 158 1.61 1.09 -20.92
C LEU A 158 0.43 1.21 -21.89
N HIS A 159 0.41 2.27 -22.69
CA HIS A 159 -0.61 2.42 -23.74
C HIS A 159 -0.33 1.46 -24.93
N PRO A 160 -1.34 0.82 -25.58
CA PRO A 160 -2.78 0.90 -25.34
C PRO A 160 -3.34 -0.24 -24.46
N TYR A 161 -2.55 -0.78 -23.55
CA TYR A 161 -3.02 -1.86 -22.69
C TYR A 161 -3.98 -1.36 -21.62
N LEU A 162 -4.82 -2.28 -21.13
CA LEU A 162 -5.59 -2.04 -19.92
C LEU A 162 -4.70 -2.19 -18.69
N SER A 163 -5.01 -1.43 -17.65
CA SER A 163 -4.34 -1.52 -16.37
C SER A 163 -4.43 -2.95 -15.82
N THR A 164 -3.32 -3.45 -15.30
CA THR A 164 -3.28 -4.79 -14.72
C THR A 164 -4.06 -4.82 -13.41
N GLN A 165 -4.72 -5.94 -13.17
CA GLN A 165 -5.44 -6.20 -11.92
C GLN A 165 -4.53 -6.89 -10.89
N TYR A 166 -3.30 -6.41 -10.75
CA TYR A 166 -2.30 -6.93 -9.84
C TYR A 166 -2.39 -6.20 -8.51
N TYR A 167 -3.07 -6.77 -7.52
CA TYR A 167 -3.30 -6.22 -6.17
C TYR A 167 -3.37 -4.67 -6.07
N SER A 168 -4.00 -4.03 -7.04
CA SER A 168 -4.11 -2.57 -7.13
C SER A 168 -5.36 -1.97 -6.46
N PHE A 169 -6.17 -2.78 -5.76
CA PHE A 169 -7.42 -2.33 -5.15
C PHE A 169 -7.21 -1.20 -4.12
N GLN A 170 -6.12 -1.21 -3.38
CA GLN A 170 -5.78 -0.11 -2.47
C GLN A 170 -5.42 1.18 -3.21
N HIS A 171 -4.86 1.08 -4.44
CA HIS A 171 -4.57 2.24 -5.28
C HIS A 171 -5.84 2.87 -5.83
N TYR A 172 -6.83 2.03 -6.16
CA TYR A 172 -8.17 2.49 -6.46
C TYR A 172 -8.81 3.23 -5.27
N ALA A 173 -8.62 2.75 -4.04
CA ALA A 173 -9.10 3.44 -2.85
C ALA A 173 -8.47 4.83 -2.68
N ALA A 174 -7.18 4.99 -2.98
CA ALA A 174 -6.50 6.29 -2.95
C ALA A 174 -6.98 7.21 -4.06
N ASP A 175 -7.17 6.69 -5.27
CA ASP A 175 -7.75 7.41 -6.39
C ASP A 175 -9.17 7.90 -6.06
N LEU A 176 -10.03 7.00 -5.59
CA LEU A 176 -11.40 7.32 -5.19
C LEU A 176 -11.43 8.46 -4.16
N LEU A 177 -10.57 8.40 -3.14
CA LEU A 177 -10.41 9.46 -2.15
C LEU A 177 -10.00 10.77 -2.81
N GLY A 178 -9.03 10.71 -3.74
CA GLY A 178 -8.55 11.88 -4.50
C GLY A 178 -9.67 12.52 -5.32
N ARG A 179 -10.41 11.74 -6.09
CA ARG A 179 -11.52 12.24 -6.93
C ARG A 179 -12.67 12.81 -6.10
N VAL A 180 -13.04 12.17 -5.00
CA VAL A 180 -14.10 12.63 -4.09
C VAL A 180 -13.76 13.98 -3.45
N ILE A 181 -12.50 14.24 -3.15
CA ILE A 181 -12.05 15.47 -2.46
C ILE A 181 -11.50 16.50 -3.45
N GLY A 182 -11.22 16.10 -4.69
CA GLY A 182 -10.63 16.96 -5.71
C GLY A 182 -9.12 17.16 -5.56
N LEU A 183 -8.39 16.14 -5.06
CA LEU A 183 -6.92 16.16 -4.95
C LEU A 183 -6.26 15.69 -6.25
N PRO A 184 -5.15 16.30 -6.67
CA PRO A 184 -4.37 15.75 -7.79
C PRO A 184 -3.76 14.38 -7.43
N PRO A 185 -3.43 13.52 -8.43
CA PRO A 185 -2.99 12.15 -8.20
C PRO A 185 -1.82 12.01 -7.21
N GLY A 186 -0.81 12.88 -7.27
CA GLY A 186 0.32 12.83 -6.34
C GLY A 186 -0.07 13.13 -4.89
N SER A 187 -1.01 14.08 -4.67
CA SER A 187 -1.58 14.33 -3.35
C SER A 187 -2.47 13.18 -2.90
N ALA A 188 -3.24 12.57 -3.82
CA ALA A 188 -4.07 11.39 -3.54
C ALA A 188 -3.19 10.21 -3.10
N TYR A 189 -2.03 10.00 -3.74
CA TYR A 189 -1.03 9.02 -3.32
C TYR A 189 -0.61 9.25 -1.86
N ASN A 190 -0.08 10.45 -1.55
CA ASN A 190 0.48 10.75 -0.24
C ASN A 190 -0.56 10.74 0.89
N ILE A 191 -1.75 11.31 0.65
CA ILE A 191 -2.83 11.37 1.64
C ILE A 191 -3.52 10.01 1.76
N GLY A 192 -3.77 9.31 0.65
CA GLY A 192 -4.33 7.97 0.64
C GLY A 192 -3.46 6.98 1.40
N PHE A 193 -2.13 7.07 1.23
CA PHE A 193 -1.16 6.31 2.02
C PHE A 193 -1.36 6.55 3.53
N CYS A 194 -1.39 7.82 3.96
CA CYS A 194 -1.55 8.15 5.38
C CYS A 194 -2.88 7.65 5.96
N VAL A 195 -3.95 7.72 5.18
CA VAL A 195 -5.27 7.23 5.57
C VAL A 195 -5.28 5.71 5.72
N LEU A 196 -4.67 4.98 4.78
CA LEU A 196 -4.57 3.52 4.84
C LEU A 196 -3.76 3.07 6.08
N ILE A 197 -2.66 3.75 6.37
CA ILE A 197 -1.86 3.55 7.60
C ILE A 197 -2.72 3.81 8.84
N GLY A 198 -3.47 4.91 8.87
CA GLY A 198 -4.38 5.22 9.99
C GLY A 198 -5.44 4.14 10.21
N LEU A 199 -6.03 3.62 9.14
CA LEU A 199 -6.99 2.51 9.19
C LEU A 199 -6.34 1.22 9.68
N GLY A 200 -5.14 0.89 9.21
CA GLY A 200 -4.37 -0.26 9.68
C GLY A 200 -4.09 -0.18 11.19
N GLY A 201 -3.62 0.97 11.67
CA GLY A 201 -3.39 1.22 13.10
C GLY A 201 -4.66 1.16 13.94
N ALA A 202 -5.75 1.79 13.47
CA ALA A 202 -7.04 1.75 14.15
C ALA A 202 -7.63 0.33 14.20
N THR A 203 -7.46 -0.45 13.15
CA THR A 203 -7.92 -1.84 13.09
C THR A 203 -7.13 -2.72 14.05
N PHE A 204 -5.81 -2.58 14.06
CA PHE A 204 -4.95 -3.28 15.02
C PHE A 204 -5.34 -2.91 16.46
N ALA A 205 -5.50 -1.63 16.74
CA ALA A 205 -5.96 -1.16 18.05
C ALA A 205 -7.32 -1.75 18.42
N GLY A 206 -8.28 -1.80 17.50
CA GLY A 206 -9.60 -2.39 17.73
C GLY A 206 -9.53 -3.83 18.25
N GLY A 207 -8.67 -4.65 17.67
CA GLY A 207 -8.40 -6.02 18.15
C GLY A 207 -7.82 -6.04 19.56
N VAL A 208 -6.82 -5.20 19.83
CA VAL A 208 -6.23 -5.07 21.17
C VAL A 208 -7.25 -4.57 22.20
N TRP A 209 -8.07 -3.57 21.84
CA TRP A 209 -9.10 -3.01 22.74
C TRP A 209 -10.20 -3.99 23.10
N LEU A 210 -10.54 -4.88 22.18
CA LEU A 210 -11.50 -5.97 22.46
C LEU A 210 -10.89 -7.06 23.35
N ALA A 211 -9.57 -7.26 23.27
CA ALA A 211 -8.86 -8.30 24.00
C ALA A 211 -8.33 -7.86 25.38
N CYS A 212 -8.07 -6.57 25.58
CA CYS A 212 -7.48 -5.99 26.81
C CYS A 212 -8.45 -5.04 27.51
N SER A 213 -8.43 -5.03 28.86
CA SER A 213 -9.14 -4.04 29.69
C SER A 213 -8.25 -2.87 30.10
N ARG A 214 -6.95 -3.11 30.35
CA ARG A 214 -6.03 -2.12 30.91
C ARG A 214 -5.51 -1.15 29.85
N ARG A 215 -5.77 0.15 30.00
CA ARG A 215 -5.41 1.20 29.04
C ARG A 215 -3.92 1.22 28.69
N TRP A 216 -3.03 1.17 29.69
CA TRP A 216 -1.60 1.25 29.44
C TRP A 216 -1.07 0.06 28.60
N ILE A 217 -1.64 -1.15 28.77
CA ILE A 217 -1.30 -2.33 27.97
C ILE A 217 -1.71 -2.12 26.51
N ARG A 218 -2.91 -1.58 26.28
CA ARG A 218 -3.40 -1.26 24.94
C ARG A 218 -2.44 -0.35 24.20
N TRP A 219 -2.04 0.75 24.84
CA TRP A 219 -1.11 1.71 24.26
C TRP A 219 0.30 1.13 24.08
N ALA A 220 0.79 0.31 25.01
CA ALA A 220 2.09 -0.35 24.89
C ALA A 220 2.14 -1.30 23.67
N ILE A 221 1.09 -2.11 23.47
CA ILE A 221 0.99 -3.02 22.32
C ILE A 221 0.86 -2.21 21.01
N LEU A 222 0.04 -1.15 21.00
CA LEU A 222 -0.09 -0.28 19.83
C LEU A 222 1.23 0.41 19.50
N ALA A 223 1.98 0.89 20.50
CA ALA A 223 3.30 1.47 20.30
C ALA A 223 4.27 0.44 19.68
N GLY A 224 4.28 -0.79 20.19
CA GLY A 224 5.07 -1.89 19.61
C GLY A 224 4.74 -2.17 18.14
N PHE A 225 3.48 -2.00 17.75
CA PHE A 225 3.06 -2.17 16.36
C PHE A 225 3.43 -0.96 15.46
N VAL A 226 3.13 0.27 15.91
CA VAL A 226 3.29 1.48 15.08
C VAL A 226 4.72 1.97 15.02
N LEU A 227 5.48 1.77 16.10
CA LEU A 227 6.86 2.28 16.25
C LEU A 227 7.91 1.17 16.25
N GLY A 228 7.48 -0.09 16.38
CA GLY A 228 8.38 -1.22 16.52
C GLY A 228 8.97 -1.67 15.20
N GLY A 229 10.27 -1.93 15.19
CA GLY A 229 10.99 -2.57 14.10
C GLY A 229 11.08 -4.10 14.25
N SER A 230 12.20 -4.67 13.85
CA SER A 230 12.54 -6.09 14.05
C SER A 230 13.25 -6.33 15.39
N GLY A 231 13.53 -7.58 15.69
CA GLY A 231 14.39 -7.93 16.84
C GLY A 231 15.84 -7.46 16.70
N LEU A 232 16.28 -7.06 15.51
CA LEU A 232 17.60 -6.45 15.28
C LEU A 232 17.64 -4.96 15.61
N SER A 233 16.48 -4.30 15.71
CA SER A 233 16.40 -2.89 16.07
C SER A 233 17.08 -2.62 17.42
N GLY A 234 17.96 -1.64 17.47
CA GLY A 234 18.78 -1.33 18.64
C GLY A 234 20.03 -2.22 18.78
N LEU A 235 20.01 -3.47 18.36
CA LEU A 235 21.21 -4.31 18.38
C LEU A 235 22.22 -3.92 17.30
N VAL A 236 21.72 -3.56 16.13
CA VAL A 236 22.57 -3.12 15.01
C VAL A 236 23.44 -1.92 15.42
N HIS A 237 22.91 -1.01 16.25
CA HIS A 237 23.67 0.16 16.74
C HIS A 237 24.81 -0.18 17.70
N LEU A 238 24.76 -1.34 18.36
CA LEU A 238 25.87 -1.78 19.21
C LEU A 238 27.09 -2.20 18.40
N VAL A 239 26.85 -2.53 17.13
CA VAL A 239 27.86 -3.11 16.23
C VAL A 239 28.23 -2.15 15.10
N ASP A 240 27.25 -1.38 14.60
CA ASP A 240 27.43 -0.38 13.54
C ASP A 240 27.23 1.03 14.09
N LYS A 241 28.21 1.90 13.83
CA LYS A 241 28.16 3.30 14.26
C LYS A 241 27.27 4.19 13.39
N GLY A 242 26.74 3.65 12.27
CA GLY A 242 25.88 4.38 11.33
C GLY A 242 24.41 4.02 11.49
N PRO A 243 23.50 4.97 11.75
CA PRO A 243 22.09 4.68 11.83
C PRO A 243 21.53 4.41 10.43
N SER A 244 21.15 3.19 10.18
CA SER A 244 20.46 2.81 8.94
C SER A 244 19.17 2.08 9.25
N PRO A 245 17.98 2.67 8.96
CA PRO A 245 16.73 1.94 9.07
C PRO A 245 16.70 0.65 8.24
N TRP A 246 17.44 0.62 7.14
CA TRP A 246 17.57 -0.55 6.27
C TRP A 246 18.24 -1.72 6.97
N SER A 247 19.32 -1.48 7.70
CA SER A 247 20.12 -2.53 8.35
C SER A 247 19.31 -3.33 9.36
N SER A 248 18.43 -2.66 10.11
CA SER A 248 17.59 -3.34 11.11
C SER A 248 16.38 -4.06 10.50
N MET A 249 16.00 -3.73 9.25
CA MET A 249 14.82 -4.27 8.60
C MET A 249 15.11 -5.30 7.52
N ARG A 250 16.14 -5.07 6.71
CA ARG A 250 16.45 -5.92 5.56
C ARG A 250 17.61 -6.88 5.77
N PHE A 251 18.28 -6.77 6.90
CA PHE A 251 19.39 -7.65 7.18
C PHE A 251 18.92 -8.97 7.84
N ILE A 252 18.35 -9.84 7.02
CA ILE A 252 17.89 -11.15 7.43
C ILE A 252 18.41 -12.14 6.41
N GLY A 253 19.34 -12.93 6.76
CA GLY A 253 19.96 -13.86 5.83
C GLY A 253 21.47 -13.66 5.76
N SER A 254 22.10 -14.25 4.77
CA SER A 254 23.54 -14.23 4.59
C SER A 254 24.04 -13.08 3.73
N ALA A 255 23.17 -12.34 3.06
CA ALA A 255 23.57 -11.20 2.24
C ALA A 255 23.54 -9.92 3.06
N PRO A 256 24.66 -9.28 3.34
CA PRO A 256 24.68 -7.89 3.76
C PRO A 256 24.18 -7.05 2.59
N LEU A 257 23.15 -6.23 2.84
CA LEU A 257 22.77 -5.21 1.89
C LEU A 257 23.90 -4.18 1.77
N ASP A 258 24.46 -4.00 0.61
CA ASP A 258 25.35 -2.94 0.10
C ASP A 258 26.34 -2.26 1.07
N ARG A 259 26.22 -2.41 2.36
CA ARG A 259 27.06 -1.81 3.39
C ARG A 259 27.23 -2.80 4.52
N GLU A 260 28.40 -2.93 5.05
CA GLU A 260 28.78 -3.77 6.17
C GLU A 260 28.16 -3.23 7.49
N PRO A 261 26.88 -3.51 7.82
CA PRO A 261 26.28 -2.95 9.02
C PRO A 261 26.57 -3.76 10.27
N LEU A 262 27.13 -4.94 10.10
CA LEU A 262 27.39 -5.86 11.20
C LEU A 262 28.89 -5.99 11.40
N GLY A 263 29.35 -5.85 12.63
CA GLY A 263 30.74 -5.96 12.97
C GLY A 263 31.37 -7.27 12.47
N PRO A 264 32.70 -7.36 12.47
CA PRO A 264 33.46 -8.46 11.84
C PRO A 264 33.00 -9.87 12.22
N MET A 265 32.48 -10.03 13.46
CA MET A 265 32.03 -11.33 13.96
C MET A 265 30.72 -11.80 13.33
N LEU A 266 29.75 -10.89 13.13
CA LEU A 266 28.50 -11.22 12.46
C LEU A 266 28.68 -11.36 10.95
N LYS A 267 29.59 -10.59 10.37
CA LYS A 267 30.00 -10.74 8.97
C LYS A 267 30.59 -12.13 8.73
N ALA A 268 31.56 -12.56 9.54
CA ALA A 268 32.15 -13.89 9.45
C ALA A 268 31.10 -15.01 9.59
N TYR A 269 30.09 -14.81 10.47
CA TYR A 269 29.01 -15.77 10.62
C TYR A 269 28.12 -15.81 9.35
N THR A 270 27.77 -14.66 8.78
CA THR A 270 26.93 -14.62 7.56
C THR A 270 27.64 -15.18 6.33
N GLU A 271 28.96 -15.03 6.25
CA GLU A 271 29.78 -15.57 5.15
C GLU A 271 29.84 -17.13 5.12
N MET A 272 29.44 -17.80 6.21
CA MET A 272 29.32 -19.26 6.24
C MET A 272 28.10 -19.82 5.52
N PHE A 273 27.16 -18.95 5.12
CA PHE A 273 25.91 -19.34 4.48
C PHE A 273 25.82 -18.80 3.05
N PRO A 274 25.06 -19.45 2.17
CA PRO A 274 24.76 -18.92 0.84
C PRO A 274 24.18 -17.51 0.91
N ARG A 275 24.49 -16.68 -0.06
CA ARG A 275 23.96 -15.30 -0.11
C ARG A 275 22.48 -15.32 -0.43
N MET A 276 21.67 -14.91 0.54
CA MET A 276 20.23 -14.72 0.40
C MET A 276 19.86 -13.30 0.85
N GLU A 277 19.04 -12.60 0.07
CA GLU A 277 18.45 -11.33 0.50
C GLU A 277 17.02 -11.58 0.99
N LEU A 278 16.82 -11.51 2.31
CA LEU A 278 15.56 -11.81 2.98
C LEU A 278 15.06 -10.58 3.75
N PRO A 279 14.36 -9.66 3.09
CA PRO A 279 13.87 -8.45 3.73
C PRO A 279 12.65 -8.74 4.61
N GLY A 280 12.44 -7.86 5.60
CA GLY A 280 11.20 -7.75 6.34
C GLY A 280 10.79 -6.29 6.44
N GLU A 281 9.51 -5.99 6.21
CA GLU A 281 9.00 -4.61 6.27
C GLU A 281 7.88 -4.50 7.29
N PRO A 282 8.20 -4.34 8.61
CA PRO A 282 7.18 -4.12 9.62
C PRO A 282 6.41 -2.82 9.35
N PHE A 283 5.25 -2.71 9.97
CA PHE A 283 4.35 -1.57 9.76
C PHE A 283 5.03 -0.21 9.95
N SER A 284 5.89 -0.08 10.95
CA SER A 284 6.67 1.14 11.21
C SER A 284 7.65 1.49 10.08
N TYR A 285 8.29 0.48 9.47
CA TYR A 285 9.20 0.68 8.35
C TYR A 285 8.44 1.11 7.09
N SER A 286 7.27 0.50 6.85
CA SER A 286 6.40 0.92 5.74
C SER A 286 5.97 2.39 5.88
N ILE A 287 5.70 2.86 7.11
CA ILE A 287 5.40 4.29 7.38
C ILE A 287 6.58 5.18 7.00
N TYR A 288 7.79 4.78 7.40
CA TYR A 288 9.03 5.51 7.10
C TYR A 288 9.31 5.56 5.59
N LEU A 289 9.22 4.42 4.90
CA LEU A 289 9.52 4.31 3.47
C LEU A 289 8.54 5.14 2.63
N GLY A 290 7.27 5.18 3.04
CA GLY A 290 6.22 5.92 2.34
C GLY A 290 5.88 5.35 0.97
N ASP A 291 6.14 4.05 0.78
CA ASP A 291 5.79 3.28 -0.40
C ASP A 291 4.36 2.77 -0.30
N TYR A 292 3.53 3.02 -1.31
CA TYR A 292 2.10 2.64 -1.29
C TYR A 292 1.93 1.15 -1.63
N HIS A 293 2.83 0.33 -1.13
CA HIS A 293 2.98 -1.06 -1.51
C HIS A 293 1.88 -1.96 -0.91
N ALA A 294 1.63 -3.10 -1.56
CA ALA A 294 0.59 -4.06 -1.21
C ALA A 294 0.54 -4.53 0.27
N PRO A 295 1.64 -4.74 1.00
CA PRO A 295 1.60 -5.17 2.40
C PRO A 295 0.80 -4.28 3.33
N LEU A 296 0.63 -2.99 3.02
CA LEU A 296 -0.10 -2.04 3.87
C LEU A 296 -1.55 -2.45 4.12
N SER A 297 -2.26 -2.85 3.06
CA SER A 297 -3.64 -3.31 3.17
C SER A 297 -3.78 -4.61 3.96
N SER A 298 -2.73 -5.44 3.98
CA SER A 298 -2.74 -6.71 4.72
C SER A 298 -2.87 -6.50 6.22
N TYR A 299 -2.24 -5.46 6.77
CA TYR A 299 -2.37 -5.13 8.19
C TYR A 299 -3.82 -4.75 8.55
N LEU A 300 -4.47 -3.97 7.69
CA LEU A 300 -5.88 -3.63 7.83
C LEU A 300 -6.76 -4.88 7.78
N LEU A 301 -6.57 -5.73 6.76
CA LEU A 301 -7.45 -6.89 6.48
C LEU A 301 -7.28 -8.00 7.52
N VAL A 302 -6.04 -8.27 7.95
CA VAL A 302 -5.79 -9.22 9.06
C VAL A 302 -6.38 -8.70 10.36
N GLY A 303 -6.23 -7.41 10.65
CA GLY A 303 -6.85 -6.79 11.82
C GLY A 303 -8.38 -6.88 11.78
N LEU A 304 -9.01 -6.61 10.63
CA LEU A 304 -10.45 -6.77 10.43
C LEU A 304 -10.93 -8.22 10.66
N ALA A 305 -10.16 -9.20 10.13
CA ALA A 305 -10.46 -10.61 10.37
C ALA A 305 -10.41 -10.94 11.87
N VAL A 306 -9.35 -10.52 12.57
CA VAL A 306 -9.20 -10.77 14.02
C VAL A 306 -10.30 -10.09 14.84
N ILE A 307 -10.63 -8.82 14.59
CA ILE A 307 -11.74 -8.15 15.25
C ILE A 307 -13.04 -8.93 15.04
N SER A 308 -13.30 -9.34 13.80
CA SER A 308 -14.51 -10.06 13.43
C SER A 308 -14.59 -11.44 14.11
N MET A 309 -13.46 -12.15 14.19
CA MET A 309 -13.35 -13.41 14.91
C MET A 309 -13.63 -13.23 16.41
N LEU A 310 -13.06 -12.20 17.04
CA LEU A 310 -13.30 -11.89 18.46
C LEU A 310 -14.76 -11.52 18.73
N LEU A 311 -15.37 -10.72 17.85
CA LEU A 311 -16.78 -10.35 17.97
C LEU A 311 -17.70 -11.54 17.72
N TRP A 312 -17.34 -12.43 16.78
CA TRP A 312 -18.08 -13.65 16.58
C TRP A 312 -18.02 -14.57 17.81
N GLN A 313 -16.87 -14.76 18.38
CA GLN A 313 -16.72 -15.57 19.61
C GLN A 313 -17.56 -15.03 20.78
N ARG A 314 -17.68 -13.70 20.88
CA ARG A 314 -18.48 -13.04 21.92
C ARG A 314 -19.99 -13.12 21.67
N ASP A 315 -20.41 -12.83 20.44
CA ASP A 315 -21.81 -12.55 20.10
C ASP A 315 -22.46 -13.63 19.24
N GLN A 316 -21.70 -14.58 18.67
CA GLN A 316 -22.12 -15.66 17.76
C GLN A 316 -22.96 -15.18 16.55
N ARG A 317 -22.72 -13.91 16.10
CA ARG A 317 -23.51 -13.32 15.01
C ARG A 317 -22.91 -13.65 13.66
N ARG A 318 -23.73 -14.21 12.77
CA ARG A 318 -23.39 -14.65 11.42
C ARG A 318 -22.67 -13.61 10.56
N ARG A 319 -23.05 -12.32 10.71
CA ARG A 319 -22.41 -11.20 9.97
C ARG A 319 -20.91 -11.08 10.22
N TYR A 320 -20.42 -11.42 11.41
CA TYR A 320 -18.99 -11.37 11.70
C TYR A 320 -18.25 -12.50 10.99
N ALA A 321 -18.84 -13.69 10.90
CA ALA A 321 -18.30 -14.78 10.09
C ALA A 321 -18.26 -14.39 8.59
N ALA A 322 -19.36 -13.80 8.08
CA ALA A 322 -19.40 -13.29 6.71
C ALA A 322 -18.30 -12.25 6.45
N LEU A 323 -18.04 -11.34 7.39
CA LEU A 323 -16.96 -10.36 7.22
C LEU A 323 -15.57 -11.02 7.22
N VAL A 324 -15.33 -12.04 8.06
CA VAL A 324 -14.07 -12.82 7.99
C VAL A 324 -13.91 -13.43 6.59
N GLY A 325 -14.96 -14.02 6.02
CA GLY A 325 -14.93 -14.52 4.64
C GLY A 325 -14.65 -13.42 3.61
N GLY A 326 -15.31 -12.27 3.74
CA GLY A 326 -15.08 -11.11 2.87
C GLY A 326 -13.65 -10.60 2.91
N THR A 327 -12.99 -10.65 4.09
CA THR A 327 -11.57 -10.23 4.18
C THR A 327 -10.64 -11.12 3.37
N LEU A 328 -10.95 -12.40 3.18
CA LEU A 328 -10.15 -13.29 2.31
C LEU A 328 -10.17 -12.80 0.85
N THR A 329 -11.34 -12.47 0.35
CA THR A 329 -11.47 -11.95 -1.02
C THR A 329 -10.81 -10.58 -1.15
N TRP A 330 -11.00 -9.68 -0.18
CA TRP A 330 -10.29 -8.39 -0.20
C TRP A 330 -8.77 -8.56 -0.13
N THR A 331 -8.27 -9.56 0.60
CA THR A 331 -6.83 -9.86 0.62
C THR A 331 -6.35 -10.32 -0.76
N LEU A 332 -7.13 -11.12 -1.47
CA LEU A 332 -6.83 -11.48 -2.85
C LEU A 332 -6.71 -10.24 -3.77
N LEU A 333 -7.60 -9.26 -3.62
CA LEU A 333 -7.64 -8.03 -4.42
C LEU A 333 -6.50 -7.06 -4.09
N ALA A 334 -6.08 -7.02 -2.83
CA ALA A 334 -5.16 -6.01 -2.32
C ALA A 334 -3.74 -6.52 -2.08
N ASN A 335 -3.57 -7.78 -1.71
CA ASN A 335 -2.27 -8.45 -1.55
C ASN A 335 -2.39 -9.97 -1.56
N THR A 336 -2.35 -10.56 -2.73
CA THR A 336 -2.44 -12.01 -2.95
C THR A 336 -1.42 -12.82 -2.12
N TRP A 337 -0.21 -12.27 -1.91
CA TRP A 337 0.84 -12.90 -1.13
C TRP A 337 0.46 -13.17 0.33
N SER A 338 -0.42 -12.37 0.90
CA SER A 338 -0.88 -12.55 2.29
C SER A 338 -2.00 -13.57 2.43
N LEU A 339 -2.62 -13.97 1.33
CA LEU A 339 -3.76 -14.89 1.34
C LEU A 339 -3.45 -16.26 1.95
N PRO A 340 -2.29 -16.90 1.68
CA PRO A 340 -1.95 -18.18 2.32
C PRO A 340 -1.91 -18.07 3.85
N LEU A 341 -1.25 -17.05 4.40
CA LEU A 341 -1.16 -16.86 5.85
C LEU A 341 -2.52 -16.56 6.48
N GLN A 342 -3.29 -15.68 5.87
CA GLN A 342 -4.64 -15.36 6.35
C GLN A 342 -5.57 -16.58 6.25
N GLY A 343 -5.47 -17.34 5.16
CA GLY A 343 -6.22 -18.58 4.96
C GLY A 343 -5.92 -19.62 6.05
N ILE A 344 -4.63 -19.83 6.38
CA ILE A 344 -4.21 -20.71 7.48
C ILE A 344 -4.77 -20.21 8.81
N GLY A 345 -4.72 -18.88 9.07
CA GLY A 345 -5.30 -18.30 10.27
C GLY A 345 -6.81 -18.50 10.40
N VAL A 346 -7.55 -18.30 9.31
CA VAL A 346 -9.00 -18.56 9.24
C VAL A 346 -9.30 -20.05 9.41
N ALA A 347 -8.56 -20.93 8.74
CA ALA A 347 -8.72 -22.38 8.87
C ALA A 347 -8.47 -22.85 10.32
N ALA A 348 -7.40 -22.37 10.94
CA ALA A 348 -7.10 -22.67 12.34
C ALA A 348 -8.21 -22.18 13.29
N TRP A 349 -8.80 -21.01 13.02
CA TRP A 349 -9.94 -20.50 13.78
C TRP A 349 -11.20 -21.36 13.58
N VAL A 350 -11.49 -21.79 12.36
CA VAL A 350 -12.60 -22.71 12.06
C VAL A 350 -12.39 -24.04 12.77
N LEU A 351 -11.19 -24.62 12.72
CA LEU A 351 -10.84 -25.86 13.42
C LEU A 351 -11.00 -25.74 14.94
N LYS A 352 -10.57 -24.62 15.52
CA LYS A 352 -10.78 -24.36 16.96
C LYS A 352 -12.26 -24.31 17.32
N ASN A 353 -13.12 -23.86 16.41
CA ASN A 353 -14.57 -23.75 16.58
C ASN A 353 -15.34 -24.81 15.79
N HIS A 354 -14.77 -26.01 15.64
CA HIS A 354 -15.33 -27.08 14.80
C HIS A 354 -16.78 -27.47 15.15
N ARG A 355 -17.18 -27.29 16.40
CA ARG A 355 -18.57 -27.56 16.85
C ARG A 355 -19.59 -26.63 16.19
N ASP A 356 -19.16 -25.44 15.80
CA ASP A 356 -19.98 -24.42 15.14
C ASP A 356 -19.81 -24.43 13.62
N PHE A 357 -19.15 -25.44 13.06
CA PHE A 357 -18.78 -25.54 11.63
C PHE A 357 -19.99 -25.27 10.71
N ARG A 358 -21.12 -25.90 10.99
CA ARG A 358 -22.35 -25.75 10.17
C ARG A 358 -22.93 -24.34 10.18
N SER A 359 -22.73 -23.60 11.25
CA SER A 359 -23.17 -22.19 11.36
C SER A 359 -22.12 -21.18 10.89
N LEU A 360 -20.85 -21.57 10.85
CA LEU A 360 -19.72 -20.71 10.57
C LEU A 360 -19.37 -20.68 9.08
N VAL A 361 -19.13 -21.85 8.49
CA VAL A 361 -18.61 -21.99 7.12
C VAL A 361 -19.54 -21.42 6.04
N PRO A 362 -20.87 -21.63 6.09
CA PRO A 362 -21.75 -21.02 5.08
C PRO A 362 -21.70 -19.49 5.06
N TRP A 363 -21.51 -18.86 6.21
CA TRP A 363 -21.41 -17.39 6.27
C TRP A 363 -20.02 -16.88 5.87
N LEU A 364 -18.97 -17.63 6.16
CA LEU A 364 -17.63 -17.35 5.57
C LEU A 364 -17.73 -17.38 4.04
N ALA A 365 -18.29 -18.43 3.48
CA ALA A 365 -18.48 -18.59 2.05
C ALA A 365 -19.36 -17.47 1.46
N ALA A 366 -20.48 -17.14 2.12
CA ALA A 366 -21.36 -16.06 1.68
C ALA A 366 -20.67 -14.70 1.66
N GLY A 367 -19.87 -14.39 2.68
CA GLY A 367 -19.11 -13.14 2.74
C GLY A 367 -18.02 -13.08 1.66
N ALA A 368 -17.28 -14.16 1.46
CA ALA A 368 -16.29 -14.25 0.38
C ALA A 368 -16.97 -14.09 -0.99
N ALA A 369 -18.07 -14.80 -1.23
CA ALA A 369 -18.83 -14.72 -2.49
C ALA A 369 -19.41 -13.32 -2.74
N ALA A 370 -19.90 -12.63 -1.71
CA ALA A 370 -20.44 -11.27 -1.85
C ALA A 370 -19.36 -10.27 -2.33
N VAL A 371 -18.17 -10.32 -1.74
CA VAL A 371 -17.05 -9.47 -2.17
C VAL A 371 -16.55 -9.91 -3.55
N TRP A 372 -16.51 -11.21 -3.82
CA TRP A 372 -16.14 -11.75 -5.13
C TRP A 372 -17.06 -11.23 -6.23
N MET A 373 -18.38 -11.30 -6.03
CA MET A 373 -19.36 -10.79 -6.99
C MET A 373 -19.23 -9.27 -7.19
N ALA A 374 -19.06 -8.52 -6.11
CA ALA A 374 -18.86 -7.06 -6.20
C ALA A 374 -17.55 -6.66 -6.92
N SER A 375 -16.58 -7.56 -6.96
CA SER A 375 -15.26 -7.34 -7.56
C SER A 375 -15.02 -8.23 -8.78
N TRP A 376 -16.07 -8.76 -9.38
CA TRP A 376 -15.97 -9.75 -10.47
C TRP A 376 -15.12 -9.27 -11.65
N VAL A 377 -15.29 -8.01 -12.07
CA VAL A 377 -14.54 -7.42 -13.18
C VAL A 377 -13.03 -7.41 -12.87
N TYR A 378 -12.66 -7.09 -11.63
CA TYR A 378 -11.28 -7.16 -11.16
C TYR A 378 -10.74 -8.60 -11.24
N LEU A 379 -11.46 -9.52 -10.64
CA LEU A 379 -11.02 -10.91 -10.50
C LEU A 379 -10.98 -11.66 -11.83
N SER A 380 -11.89 -11.37 -12.75
CA SER A 380 -11.89 -11.98 -14.10
C SER A 380 -10.66 -11.57 -14.92
N ALA A 381 -10.27 -10.30 -14.84
CA ALA A 381 -9.05 -9.81 -15.48
C ALA A 381 -7.77 -10.32 -14.78
N PHE A 382 -7.81 -10.42 -13.43
CA PHE A 382 -6.70 -10.93 -12.63
C PHE A 382 -6.39 -12.39 -12.93
N THR A 383 -7.39 -13.25 -12.95
CA THR A 383 -7.22 -14.69 -13.21
C THR A 383 -6.64 -14.97 -14.61
N THR A 384 -7.00 -14.17 -15.61
CA THR A 384 -6.44 -14.29 -16.96
C THR A 384 -4.98 -13.81 -17.06
N ALA A 385 -4.60 -12.76 -16.35
CA ALA A 385 -3.23 -12.27 -16.30
C ALA A 385 -2.31 -13.18 -15.47
N ALA A 386 -2.79 -13.66 -14.32
CA ALA A 386 -2.03 -14.54 -13.41
C ALA A 386 -1.80 -15.95 -13.98
N SER A 387 -2.55 -16.39 -14.98
CA SER A 387 -2.39 -17.73 -15.57
C SER A 387 -1.04 -17.98 -16.24
N GLY A 388 -0.23 -16.93 -16.47
CA GLY A 388 1.15 -17.02 -16.99
C GLY A 388 2.22 -17.25 -15.90
N TYR A 389 1.90 -17.04 -14.60
CA TYR A 389 2.83 -17.24 -13.51
C TYR A 389 2.51 -18.54 -12.76
N GLY A 390 3.42 -19.48 -12.79
CA GLY A 390 3.39 -20.65 -11.91
C GLY A 390 3.75 -20.26 -10.47
N THR A 391 2.93 -19.43 -9.81
CA THR A 391 3.10 -19.14 -8.39
C THR A 391 2.73 -20.38 -7.57
N ALA A 392 3.69 -21.25 -7.33
CA ALA A 392 3.52 -22.43 -6.52
C ALA A 392 4.12 -22.23 -5.13
N LEU A 393 3.48 -22.81 -4.11
CA LEU A 393 4.11 -22.99 -2.82
C LEU A 393 5.18 -24.07 -2.95
N ARG A 394 6.41 -23.74 -2.60
CA ARG A 394 7.55 -24.64 -2.63
C ARG A 394 8.20 -24.79 -1.26
N LEU A 395 8.90 -25.90 -1.06
CA LEU A 395 9.76 -26.05 0.10
C LEU A 395 11.07 -25.29 -0.13
N VAL A 396 11.54 -24.65 0.91
CA VAL A 396 12.84 -23.96 0.88
C VAL A 396 13.95 -24.99 0.72
N PRO A 397 14.83 -24.86 -0.29
CA PRO A 397 16.01 -25.71 -0.41
C PRO A 397 16.86 -25.66 0.86
N TRP A 398 17.52 -26.79 1.18
CA TRP A 398 18.26 -26.90 2.44
C TRP A 398 19.37 -25.86 2.59
N ASP A 399 19.99 -25.49 1.51
CA ASP A 399 21.05 -24.48 1.42
C ASP A 399 20.54 -23.02 1.35
N GLU A 400 19.22 -22.80 1.21
CA GLU A 400 18.59 -21.48 1.18
C GLU A 400 17.90 -21.10 2.51
N HIS A 401 18.07 -21.89 3.54
CA HIS A 401 17.52 -21.56 4.86
C HIS A 401 18.23 -20.35 5.47
N THR A 402 17.43 -19.58 6.23
CA THR A 402 17.94 -18.40 6.95
C THR A 402 18.94 -18.83 8.01
N PRO A 403 20.10 -18.15 8.15
CA PRO A 403 21.03 -18.42 9.23
C PRO A 403 20.32 -18.41 10.59
N PRO A 404 20.35 -19.51 11.39
CA PRO A 404 19.47 -19.68 12.56
C PRO A 404 19.58 -18.57 13.58
N LEU A 405 20.79 -18.04 13.83
CA LEU A 405 20.99 -16.93 14.77
C LEU A 405 20.33 -15.64 14.28
N LEU A 406 20.42 -15.35 12.97
CA LEU A 406 19.79 -14.16 12.40
C LEU A 406 18.28 -14.26 12.42
N LEU A 407 17.72 -15.43 12.07
CA LEU A 407 16.29 -15.70 12.17
C LEU A 407 15.79 -15.50 13.60
N LEU A 408 16.52 -16.09 14.58
CA LEU A 408 16.19 -15.96 16.00
C LEU A 408 16.22 -14.48 16.43
N LEU A 409 17.27 -13.75 16.10
CA LEU A 409 17.41 -12.34 16.48
C LEU A 409 16.34 -11.47 15.81
N PHE A 410 16.13 -11.64 14.52
CA PHE A 410 15.17 -10.86 13.77
C PHE A 410 13.73 -11.06 14.28
N LEU A 411 13.32 -12.31 14.47
CA LEU A 411 11.99 -12.67 14.94
C LEU A 411 11.90 -12.82 16.47
N LEU A 412 12.92 -12.36 17.22
CA LEU A 412 12.99 -12.48 18.68
C LEU A 412 11.71 -12.03 19.40
N PRO A 413 11.08 -10.87 19.07
CA PRO A 413 9.83 -10.47 19.72
C PRO A 413 8.70 -11.46 19.45
N THR A 414 8.58 -11.96 18.23
CA THR A 414 7.55 -12.91 17.80
C THR A 414 7.72 -14.27 18.47
N LEU A 415 8.92 -14.84 18.39
CA LEU A 415 9.28 -16.11 19.01
C LEU A 415 9.14 -16.03 20.53
N GLY A 416 9.65 -14.95 21.12
CA GLY A 416 9.56 -14.73 22.56
C GLY A 416 8.11 -14.63 23.06
N LEU A 417 7.27 -13.83 22.41
CA LEU A 417 5.84 -13.73 22.73
C LEU A 417 5.13 -15.07 22.55
N SER A 418 5.49 -15.85 21.52
CA SER A 418 4.89 -17.17 21.27
C SER A 418 5.23 -18.16 22.38
N VAL A 419 6.50 -18.22 22.81
CA VAL A 419 6.94 -19.02 23.94
C VAL A 419 6.27 -18.56 25.27
N LEU A 420 6.24 -17.26 25.53
CA LEU A 420 5.58 -16.72 26.70
C LEU A 420 4.07 -16.99 26.70
N GLY A 421 3.42 -16.91 25.55
CA GLY A 421 2.04 -17.30 25.37
C GLY A 421 1.79 -18.77 25.73
N TRP A 422 2.66 -19.66 25.25
CA TRP A 422 2.63 -21.08 25.59
C TRP A 422 2.83 -21.31 27.11
N LEU A 423 3.76 -20.57 27.72
CA LEU A 423 4.07 -20.66 29.14
C LEU A 423 3.10 -19.87 30.05
N SER A 424 2.15 -19.12 29.49
CA SER A 424 1.28 -18.21 30.25
C SER A 424 0.33 -18.88 31.26
N GLY A 425 0.11 -20.18 31.13
CA GLY A 425 -0.90 -20.91 31.91
C GLY A 425 -2.32 -20.75 31.39
N ASN A 426 -2.55 -19.88 30.42
CA ASN A 426 -3.84 -19.65 29.77
C ASN A 426 -4.03 -20.59 28.57
N GLU A 427 -5.20 -21.21 28.41
CA GLU A 427 -5.47 -22.16 27.32
C GLU A 427 -5.35 -21.49 25.94
N ALA A 428 -5.96 -20.32 25.76
CA ALA A 428 -5.84 -19.56 24.51
C ALA A 428 -4.42 -19.16 24.22
N GLY A 429 -3.65 -18.78 25.26
CA GLY A 429 -2.22 -18.46 25.14
C GLY A 429 -1.39 -19.67 24.69
N ARG A 430 -1.65 -20.83 25.24
CA ARG A 430 -0.97 -22.07 24.84
C ARG A 430 -1.26 -22.44 23.38
N TRP A 431 -2.53 -22.32 22.97
CA TRP A 431 -2.93 -22.61 21.60
C TRP A 431 -2.31 -21.61 20.60
N LEU A 432 -2.47 -20.30 20.85
CA LEU A 432 -1.92 -19.25 20.00
C LEU A 432 -0.39 -19.23 20.00
N GLY A 433 0.26 -19.50 21.14
CA GLY A 433 1.72 -19.61 21.21
C GLY A 433 2.25 -20.71 20.28
N LYS A 434 1.66 -21.92 20.33
CA LYS A 434 1.99 -23.01 19.40
C LYS A 434 1.68 -22.64 17.95
N PHE A 435 0.51 -22.01 17.70
CA PHE A 435 0.12 -21.59 16.37
C PHE A 435 1.16 -20.63 15.75
N TRP A 436 1.58 -19.60 16.47
CA TRP A 436 2.56 -18.65 15.94
C TRP A 436 3.97 -19.23 15.81
N LEU A 437 4.38 -20.17 16.67
CA LEU A 437 5.62 -20.92 16.46
C LEU A 437 5.57 -21.76 15.17
N LEU A 438 4.44 -22.43 14.91
CA LEU A 438 4.23 -23.15 13.66
C LEU A 438 4.19 -22.22 12.46
N MET A 439 3.62 -21.01 12.59
CA MET A 439 3.62 -20.02 11.51
C MET A 439 5.04 -19.52 11.20
N VAL A 440 5.88 -19.27 12.20
CA VAL A 440 7.29 -18.94 11.97
C VAL A 440 8.01 -20.09 11.25
N ALA A 441 7.81 -21.34 11.71
CA ALA A 441 8.37 -22.49 11.03
C ALA A 441 7.84 -22.61 9.58
N PHE A 442 6.53 -22.45 9.39
CA PHE A 442 5.94 -22.47 8.04
C PHE A 442 6.60 -21.46 7.11
N THR A 443 6.78 -20.21 7.55
CA THR A 443 7.39 -19.16 6.72
C THR A 443 8.90 -19.34 6.52
N GLU A 444 9.56 -20.19 7.27
CA GLU A 444 10.95 -20.57 7.07
C GLU A 444 11.10 -21.75 6.11
N PHE A 445 10.18 -22.73 6.17
CA PHE A 445 10.25 -23.95 5.36
C PHE A 445 9.47 -23.86 4.03
N VAL A 446 8.56 -22.90 3.88
CA VAL A 446 7.71 -22.75 2.70
C VAL A 446 7.84 -21.35 2.15
N TYR A 447 7.99 -21.23 0.85
CA TYR A 447 7.95 -19.96 0.14
C TYR A 447 7.03 -20.00 -1.09
N VAL A 448 6.64 -18.86 -1.57
CA VAL A 448 5.97 -18.72 -2.85
C VAL A 448 7.03 -18.53 -3.91
N ASP A 449 7.11 -19.48 -4.83
CA ASP A 449 7.98 -19.37 -6.00
C ASP A 449 7.48 -18.21 -6.88
N ASP A 450 8.35 -17.25 -7.12
CA ASP A 450 8.08 -16.10 -7.97
C ASP A 450 9.12 -16.03 -9.11
N ILE A 451 9.11 -14.92 -9.81
CA ILE A 451 10.02 -14.70 -10.93
C ILE A 451 11.46 -14.41 -10.55
N TYR A 452 11.72 -14.11 -9.29
CA TYR A 452 13.07 -13.87 -8.81
C TYR A 452 13.82 -15.19 -8.67
N SER A 453 15.13 -15.16 -8.86
CA SER A 453 15.99 -16.34 -8.79
C SER A 453 17.23 -16.06 -7.96
N GLY A 454 17.96 -17.12 -7.59
CA GLY A 454 19.18 -17.02 -6.83
C GLY A 454 18.96 -16.44 -5.44
N MET A 455 19.74 -15.43 -5.07
CA MET A 455 19.66 -14.81 -3.74
C MET A 455 18.31 -14.14 -3.42
N PHE A 456 17.45 -13.96 -4.40
CA PHE A 456 16.14 -13.31 -4.26
C PHE A 456 14.94 -14.26 -4.27
N ASN A 457 15.16 -15.59 -4.37
CA ASN A 457 14.07 -16.60 -4.44
C ASN A 457 12.97 -16.41 -3.39
N ARG A 458 13.36 -16.06 -2.15
CA ARG A 458 12.46 -15.90 -1.01
C ARG A 458 12.14 -14.44 -0.67
N PHE A 459 12.62 -13.48 -1.48
CA PHE A 459 12.56 -12.06 -1.20
C PHE A 459 11.13 -11.58 -0.91
N ASN A 460 10.20 -11.80 -1.84
CA ASN A 460 8.81 -11.38 -1.69
C ASN A 460 8.10 -12.12 -0.55
N THR A 461 8.45 -13.38 -0.32
CA THR A 461 7.86 -14.18 0.75
C THR A 461 8.26 -13.63 2.11
N SER A 462 9.56 -13.44 2.38
CA SER A 462 10.03 -12.90 3.67
C SER A 462 9.54 -11.49 3.90
N LEU A 463 9.60 -10.63 2.87
CA LEU A 463 9.13 -9.24 2.89
C LEU A 463 7.69 -9.12 3.40
N LYS A 464 6.82 -10.01 2.90
CA LYS A 464 5.36 -9.92 3.11
C LYS A 464 4.86 -10.79 4.25
N TRP A 465 5.53 -11.91 4.55
CA TRP A 465 5.03 -12.88 5.52
C TRP A 465 5.53 -12.64 6.94
N TRP A 466 6.83 -12.42 7.13
CA TRP A 466 7.38 -12.26 8.47
C TRP A 466 6.78 -11.08 9.25
N PRO A 467 6.59 -9.89 8.64
CA PRO A 467 5.95 -8.78 9.35
C PRO A 467 4.49 -9.06 9.72
N LEU A 468 3.74 -9.80 8.88
CA LEU A 468 2.36 -10.18 9.20
C LEU A 468 2.29 -11.20 10.33
N VAL A 469 3.21 -12.17 10.36
CA VAL A 469 3.32 -13.14 11.47
C VAL A 469 3.65 -12.39 12.76
N ALA A 470 4.58 -11.43 12.72
CA ALA A 470 4.94 -10.61 13.88
C ALA A 470 3.75 -9.75 14.36
N ALA A 471 3.06 -9.06 13.46
CA ALA A 471 1.88 -8.27 13.78
C ALA A 471 0.75 -9.14 14.35
N GLY A 472 0.48 -10.30 13.76
CA GLY A 472 -0.53 -11.25 14.23
C GLY A 472 -0.21 -11.81 15.62
N ALA A 473 1.04 -12.19 15.87
CA ALA A 473 1.50 -12.65 17.18
C ALA A 473 1.36 -11.54 18.22
N LEU A 474 1.80 -10.32 17.93
CA LEU A 474 1.67 -9.18 18.84
C LEU A 474 0.20 -8.86 19.14
N LEU A 475 -0.67 -8.85 18.12
CA LEU A 475 -2.10 -8.58 18.25
C LEU A 475 -2.82 -9.59 19.15
N THR A 476 -2.49 -10.86 19.03
CA THR A 476 -3.24 -11.93 19.68
C THR A 476 -2.61 -12.37 21.00
N LEU A 477 -1.28 -12.45 21.09
CA LEU A 477 -0.55 -12.87 22.30
C LEU A 477 -0.24 -11.73 23.25
N GLY A 478 0.00 -10.51 22.75
CA GLY A 478 0.28 -9.35 23.59
C GLY A 478 -0.75 -9.16 24.72
N PRO A 479 -2.06 -9.14 24.42
CA PRO A 479 -3.12 -9.08 25.43
C PRO A 479 -3.05 -10.21 26.46
N ILE A 480 -2.79 -11.43 26.02
CA ILE A 480 -2.76 -12.62 26.89
C ILE A 480 -1.55 -12.58 27.84
N VAL A 481 -0.37 -12.32 27.27
CA VAL A 481 0.90 -12.30 27.99
C VAL A 481 0.94 -11.15 28.99
N LEU A 482 0.45 -9.96 28.63
CA LEU A 482 0.54 -8.78 29.47
C LEU A 482 -0.59 -8.66 30.50
N GLU A 483 -1.79 -9.18 30.22
CA GLU A 483 -2.93 -8.99 31.10
C GLU A 483 -3.45 -10.27 31.74
N ARG A 484 -3.51 -11.39 30.98
CA ARG A 484 -4.22 -12.62 31.43
C ARG A 484 -3.32 -13.64 32.12
N THR A 485 -2.01 -13.43 32.13
CA THR A 485 -1.10 -14.33 32.87
C THR A 485 -1.02 -13.97 34.35
N GLY A 486 -1.02 -14.96 35.23
CA GLY A 486 -0.73 -14.80 36.66
C GLY A 486 0.76 -14.68 36.98
N ARG A 487 1.66 -14.99 36.03
CA ARG A 487 3.11 -15.05 36.24
C ARG A 487 3.76 -13.68 35.98
N ARG A 488 4.26 -13.04 37.06
CA ARG A 488 4.86 -11.68 36.95
C ARG A 488 6.02 -11.61 35.97
N TRP A 489 6.93 -12.61 35.98
CA TRP A 489 8.07 -12.64 35.06
C TRP A 489 7.64 -12.73 33.59
N VAL A 490 6.60 -13.53 33.25
CA VAL A 490 6.05 -13.63 31.88
C VAL A 490 5.55 -12.26 31.43
N ARG A 491 4.87 -11.51 32.31
CA ARG A 491 4.35 -10.18 32.01
C ARG A 491 5.47 -9.17 31.76
N ILE A 492 6.51 -9.16 32.63
CA ILE A 492 7.64 -8.23 32.50
C ILE A 492 8.42 -8.52 31.20
N THR A 493 8.77 -9.79 30.94
CA THR A 493 9.48 -10.18 29.72
C THR A 493 8.63 -9.88 28.49
N GLY A 494 7.32 -10.15 28.55
CA GLY A 494 6.40 -9.81 27.47
C GLY A 494 6.33 -8.32 27.17
N LEU A 495 6.35 -7.47 28.20
CA LEU A 495 6.40 -6.01 28.02
C LEU A 495 7.72 -5.57 27.35
N ILE A 496 8.84 -6.15 27.77
CA ILE A 496 10.13 -5.88 27.13
C ILE A 496 10.08 -6.28 25.67
N LEU A 497 9.58 -7.48 25.34
CA LEU A 497 9.49 -7.95 23.95
C LEU A 497 8.53 -7.13 23.08
N CYS A 498 7.48 -6.54 23.68
CA CYS A 498 6.58 -5.62 22.97
C CYS A 498 7.22 -4.25 22.69
N LEU A 499 8.03 -3.73 23.60
CA LEU A 499 8.56 -2.37 23.54
C LEU A 499 10.00 -2.31 23.03
N TYR A 500 10.79 -3.37 23.20
CA TYR A 500 12.17 -3.42 22.71
C TYR A 500 12.29 -3.05 21.22
N PRO A 501 11.43 -3.55 20.31
CA PRO A 501 11.51 -3.17 18.90
C PRO A 501 11.29 -1.68 18.66
N CYS A 502 10.70 -0.92 19.60
CA CYS A 502 10.54 0.53 19.50
C CYS A 502 11.89 1.27 19.52
N SER A 503 13.01 0.61 19.85
CA SER A 503 14.36 1.15 19.63
C SER A 503 14.60 1.60 18.19
N PHE A 504 13.83 1.08 17.23
CA PHE A 504 13.78 1.55 15.84
C PHE A 504 13.49 3.05 15.70
N VAL A 505 12.77 3.65 16.64
CA VAL A 505 12.52 5.10 16.68
C VAL A 505 13.82 5.90 16.72
N TYR A 506 14.88 5.34 17.31
CA TYR A 506 16.20 5.98 17.31
C TYR A 506 16.77 6.08 15.88
N ASP A 507 16.69 4.99 15.09
CA ASP A 507 17.10 4.98 13.69
C ASP A 507 16.33 6.02 12.88
N LEU A 508 15.00 6.07 13.10
CA LEU A 508 14.12 7.02 12.44
C LEU A 508 14.44 8.46 12.81
N ALA A 509 14.72 8.74 14.08
CA ALA A 509 15.06 10.08 14.57
C ALA A 509 16.39 10.58 13.96
N LEU A 510 17.39 9.71 13.87
CA LEU A 510 18.65 10.05 13.25
C LEU A 510 18.49 10.28 11.73
N ASN A 511 17.73 9.44 11.05
CA ASN A 511 17.44 9.65 9.64
C ASN A 511 16.65 10.95 9.42
N TRP A 512 15.67 11.24 10.28
CA TRP A 512 14.96 12.51 10.26
C TRP A 512 15.91 13.70 10.43
N ARG A 513 16.85 13.60 11.35
CA ARG A 513 17.83 14.69 11.61
C ARG A 513 18.71 14.99 10.40
N HIS A 514 19.19 13.95 9.72
CA HIS A 514 20.17 14.06 8.64
C HIS A 514 19.54 14.08 7.24
N GLY A 515 18.27 13.72 7.08
CA GLY A 515 17.60 13.66 5.79
C GLY A 515 17.39 15.03 5.14
N ASN A 516 17.44 15.07 3.82
CA ASN A 516 17.12 16.26 3.03
C ASN A 516 15.62 16.57 3.10
N LYS A 517 15.26 17.77 3.56
CA LYS A 517 13.87 18.23 3.76
C LYS A 517 13.44 19.31 2.76
N GLU A 518 14.15 19.48 1.67
CA GLU A 518 13.86 20.51 0.66
C GLU A 518 12.45 20.38 0.07
N ALA A 519 11.95 19.15 -0.01
CA ALA A 519 10.60 18.84 -0.49
C ALA A 519 9.51 19.02 0.58
N ALA A 520 9.86 19.35 1.85
CA ALA A 520 8.90 19.41 2.94
C ALA A 520 7.71 20.32 2.62
N GLY A 521 6.50 19.82 2.88
CA GLY A 521 5.24 20.53 2.62
C GLY A 521 4.72 20.42 1.19
N LYS A 522 5.49 19.89 0.24
CA LYS A 522 5.11 19.80 -1.18
C LYS A 522 4.43 18.46 -1.45
N ILE A 523 3.26 18.28 -0.85
CA ILE A 523 2.52 17.00 -0.76
C ILE A 523 2.10 16.42 -2.14
N GLU A 524 2.19 17.19 -3.21
CA GLU A 524 1.96 16.70 -4.58
C GLU A 524 3.01 15.68 -5.07
N GLY A 525 4.12 15.54 -4.37
CA GLY A 525 5.09 14.48 -4.57
C GLY A 525 6.05 14.61 -5.75
N HIS A 526 5.95 15.67 -6.54
CA HIS A 526 6.78 15.88 -7.74
C HIS A 526 7.88 16.96 -7.58
N HIS A 527 8.23 17.29 -6.32
CA HIS A 527 9.23 18.35 -6.10
C HIS A 527 10.60 18.02 -6.70
N PHE A 528 11.00 16.75 -6.69
CA PHE A 528 12.25 16.31 -7.30
C PHE A 528 12.36 16.64 -8.79
N LEU A 529 11.22 16.71 -9.52
CA LEU A 529 11.16 17.17 -10.91
C LEU A 529 11.22 18.70 -11.03
N THR A 530 10.74 19.42 -10.02
CA THR A 530 10.62 20.88 -10.07
C THR A 530 11.78 21.61 -9.42
N LYS A 531 12.80 20.89 -8.91
CA LYS A 531 14.07 21.48 -8.46
C LYS A 531 14.76 22.16 -9.61
N ASP A 532 14.91 21.43 -10.72
CA ASP A 532 15.59 21.89 -11.91
C ASP A 532 14.63 22.67 -12.80
N MET A 533 15.15 23.71 -13.42
CA MET A 533 14.32 24.62 -14.20
C MET A 533 13.65 23.92 -15.39
N PHE A 534 14.40 23.05 -16.09
CA PHE A 534 13.88 22.43 -17.30
C PHE A 534 12.73 21.46 -17.04
N PRO A 535 12.84 20.42 -16.19
CA PRO A 535 11.71 19.53 -15.88
C PRO A 535 10.51 20.30 -15.32
N ARG A 536 10.74 21.36 -14.55
CA ARG A 536 9.66 22.22 -14.01
C ARG A 536 8.87 22.93 -15.13
N VAL A 537 9.58 23.53 -16.11
CA VAL A 537 8.94 24.22 -17.23
C VAL A 537 8.24 23.20 -18.14
N LEU A 538 8.88 22.06 -18.42
CA LEU A 538 8.30 20.98 -19.20
C LEU A 538 7.02 20.42 -18.56
N LEU A 539 7.04 20.14 -17.27
CA LEU A 539 5.86 19.68 -16.51
C LEU A 539 4.73 20.72 -16.58
N GLY A 540 5.08 22.00 -16.35
CA GLY A 540 4.09 23.09 -16.44
C GLY A 540 3.48 23.23 -17.82
N ARG A 541 4.26 23.04 -18.87
CA ARG A 541 3.78 23.12 -20.26
C ARG A 541 2.93 21.92 -20.65
N LEU A 542 3.37 20.71 -20.32
CA LEU A 542 2.60 19.48 -20.61
C LEU A 542 1.24 19.47 -19.90
N LYS A 543 1.14 20.00 -18.68
CA LYS A 543 -0.16 20.15 -17.98
C LYS A 543 -1.18 21.01 -18.73
N LEU A 544 -0.74 21.85 -19.65
CA LEU A 544 -1.60 22.71 -20.48
C LEU A 544 -1.96 22.07 -21.83
N GLU A 545 -1.25 21.00 -22.20
CA GLU A 545 -1.52 20.26 -23.42
C GLU A 545 -2.70 19.28 -23.23
N PRO A 546 -3.44 18.96 -24.29
CA PRO A 546 -4.42 17.87 -24.24
C PRO A 546 -3.80 16.55 -23.81
N ALA A 547 -4.52 15.78 -23.00
CA ALA A 547 -4.04 14.45 -22.59
C ALA A 547 -3.75 13.57 -23.82
N GLY A 548 -2.60 12.93 -23.83
CA GLY A 548 -2.15 12.12 -24.97
C GLY A 548 -1.12 11.08 -24.56
N VAL A 549 -0.63 10.33 -25.56
CA VAL A 549 0.37 9.29 -25.37
C VAL A 549 1.77 9.86 -25.58
N VAL A 550 2.66 9.61 -24.64
CA VAL A 550 4.00 10.18 -24.57
C VAL A 550 5.04 9.08 -24.69
N ILE A 551 6.11 9.38 -25.43
CA ILE A 551 7.37 8.63 -25.35
C ILE A 551 8.48 9.54 -24.84
N GLU A 552 9.40 8.93 -24.10
CA GLU A 552 10.67 9.52 -23.71
C GLU A 552 11.78 8.48 -23.80
N ARG A 553 13.02 8.91 -23.74
CA ARG A 553 14.15 7.99 -23.78
C ARG A 553 14.16 7.12 -22.53
N PRO A 554 14.10 5.77 -22.66
CA PRO A 554 14.20 4.89 -21.50
C PRO A 554 15.60 4.95 -20.89
N GLN A 555 15.67 4.85 -19.54
CA GLN A 555 16.95 4.84 -18.82
C GLN A 555 17.37 3.42 -18.47
N LYS A 556 16.68 2.80 -17.51
CA LYS A 556 16.86 1.43 -17.03
C LYS A 556 15.51 0.73 -16.98
N ASP A 557 15.53 -0.56 -16.72
CA ASP A 557 14.31 -1.38 -16.66
C ASP A 557 13.39 -1.00 -15.48
N ALA A 558 13.93 -0.46 -14.39
CA ALA A 558 13.18 -0.02 -13.23
C ALA A 558 14.01 0.93 -12.33
N PHE A 559 13.39 1.48 -11.30
CA PHE A 559 14.01 2.29 -10.25
C PHE A 559 14.74 3.54 -10.78
N THR A 560 14.12 4.24 -11.72
CA THR A 560 14.59 5.50 -12.30
C THR A 560 13.47 6.53 -12.32
N ASN A 561 13.82 7.80 -12.56
CA ASN A 561 12.82 8.86 -12.75
C ASN A 561 12.28 8.96 -14.19
N SER A 562 12.64 8.01 -15.08
CA SER A 562 12.00 7.92 -16.39
C SER A 562 10.54 7.52 -16.26
N ALA A 563 9.71 7.92 -17.21
CA ALA A 563 8.28 7.66 -17.28
C ALA A 563 7.44 8.28 -16.13
N CYS A 564 7.99 9.25 -15.38
CA CYS A 564 7.25 9.87 -14.28
C CYS A 564 6.65 11.23 -14.64
N LEU A 565 7.38 12.07 -15.38
CA LEU A 565 6.96 13.43 -15.70
C LEU A 565 5.62 13.46 -16.45
N PRO A 566 5.38 12.61 -17.47
CA PRO A 566 4.09 12.54 -18.14
C PRO A 566 2.93 12.15 -17.21
N LEU A 567 3.15 11.23 -16.26
CA LEU A 567 2.12 10.85 -15.29
C LEU A 567 1.68 12.04 -14.42
N PHE A 568 2.64 12.84 -13.91
CA PHE A 568 2.32 14.05 -13.16
C PHE A 568 1.68 15.15 -14.01
N ALA A 569 1.84 15.08 -15.33
CA ALA A 569 1.19 15.99 -16.26
C ALA A 569 -0.20 15.52 -16.71
N GLY A 570 -0.63 14.31 -16.36
CA GLY A 570 -1.92 13.74 -16.75
C GLY A 570 -1.91 13.07 -18.13
N HIS A 571 -0.74 12.70 -18.62
CA HIS A 571 -0.56 11.96 -19.88
C HIS A 571 -0.32 10.47 -19.62
N ARG A 572 -0.43 9.67 -20.69
CA ARG A 572 -0.13 8.23 -20.66
C ARG A 572 1.23 7.96 -21.28
N MET A 573 1.94 6.98 -20.76
CA MET A 573 3.18 6.50 -21.33
C MET A 573 2.92 5.38 -22.36
N TRP A 574 3.68 5.35 -23.42
CA TRP A 574 3.70 4.21 -24.34
C TRP A 574 4.45 3.00 -23.76
N LEU A 575 5.46 3.25 -22.91
CA LEU A 575 6.17 2.25 -22.13
C LEU A 575 6.67 2.90 -20.82
N GLY A 576 6.30 2.32 -19.69
CA GLY A 576 6.84 2.62 -18.37
C GLY A 576 8.12 1.84 -18.05
N TRP A 577 8.27 1.37 -16.82
CA TRP A 577 9.39 0.51 -16.44
C TRP A 577 9.21 -0.90 -16.97
N LEU A 578 10.06 -1.28 -17.94
CA LEU A 578 9.98 -2.59 -18.57
C LEU A 578 9.96 -3.73 -17.55
N GLY A 579 10.83 -3.69 -16.53
CA GLY A 579 10.91 -4.74 -15.53
C GLY A 579 9.59 -4.98 -14.79
N HIS A 580 8.90 -3.91 -14.36
CA HIS A 580 7.60 -4.02 -13.70
C HIS A 580 6.49 -4.45 -14.64
N GLU A 581 6.47 -3.92 -15.87
CA GLU A 581 5.46 -4.31 -16.87
C GLU A 581 5.58 -5.78 -17.24
N GLN A 582 6.80 -6.30 -17.40
CA GLN A 582 7.03 -7.74 -17.62
C GLN A 582 6.58 -8.58 -16.42
N LEU A 583 6.91 -8.15 -15.21
CA LEU A 583 6.48 -8.79 -13.97
C LEU A 583 4.97 -8.95 -13.88
N TRP A 584 4.25 -7.87 -14.15
CA TRP A 584 2.80 -7.85 -13.98
C TRP A 584 2.03 -8.51 -15.11
N ARG A 585 2.64 -8.64 -16.31
CA ARG A 585 1.97 -9.12 -17.53
C ARG A 585 2.49 -10.46 -18.06
N GLY A 586 3.39 -11.12 -17.33
CA GLY A 586 3.84 -12.47 -17.68
C GLY A 586 4.88 -12.54 -18.79
N TYR A 587 5.95 -11.75 -18.73
CA TYR A 587 7.08 -11.81 -19.69
C TYR A 587 6.67 -11.85 -21.17
N ARG A 588 5.86 -10.89 -21.57
CA ARG A 588 5.42 -10.74 -22.96
C ARG A 588 6.58 -10.33 -23.86
N GLU A 589 6.73 -11.02 -24.98
CA GLU A 589 7.81 -10.77 -25.95
C GLU A 589 7.75 -9.37 -26.58
N ASP A 590 6.57 -8.77 -26.70
CA ASP A 590 6.39 -7.44 -27.29
C ASP A 590 6.96 -6.30 -26.42
N LEU A 591 7.09 -6.49 -25.12
CA LEU A 591 7.57 -5.43 -24.20
C LEU A 591 9.07 -5.12 -24.36
N PRO A 592 9.99 -6.11 -24.38
CA PRO A 592 11.39 -5.85 -24.73
C PRO A 592 11.55 -5.24 -26.11
N GLN A 593 10.74 -5.65 -27.10
CA GLN A 593 10.77 -5.08 -28.45
C GLN A 593 10.36 -3.60 -28.44
N ARG A 594 9.41 -3.19 -27.56
CA ARG A 594 9.07 -1.77 -27.39
C ARG A 594 10.26 -0.97 -26.88
N GLN A 595 10.93 -1.45 -25.85
CA GLN A 595 12.10 -0.77 -25.30
C GLN A 595 13.22 -0.67 -26.36
N GLN A 596 13.49 -1.74 -27.09
CA GLN A 596 14.45 -1.75 -28.18
C GLN A 596 14.10 -0.69 -29.23
N ARG A 597 12.83 -0.60 -29.64
CA ARG A 597 12.36 0.41 -30.58
C ARG A 597 12.52 1.84 -30.10
N LEU A 598 12.32 2.09 -28.78
CA LEU A 598 12.60 3.40 -28.20
C LEU A 598 14.09 3.74 -28.29
N PHE A 599 14.99 2.79 -27.99
CA PHE A 599 16.43 3.01 -28.16
C PHE A 599 16.81 3.30 -29.61
N GLU A 600 16.34 2.51 -30.56
CA GLU A 600 16.57 2.74 -32.01
C GLU A 600 16.08 4.12 -32.43
N PHE A 601 14.90 4.54 -31.96
CA PHE A 601 14.35 5.86 -32.23
C PHE A 601 15.23 6.96 -31.63
N PHE A 602 15.47 6.93 -30.33
CA PHE A 602 16.21 7.99 -29.63
C PHE A 602 17.70 8.04 -29.96
N ASN A 603 18.26 6.98 -30.51
CA ASN A 603 19.62 6.96 -31.11
C ASN A 603 19.63 7.43 -32.57
N GLY A 604 18.48 7.72 -33.17
CA GLY A 604 18.35 8.14 -34.56
C GLY A 604 18.62 7.04 -35.56
N GLU A 605 18.60 5.78 -35.14
CA GLU A 605 18.86 4.58 -35.96
C GLU A 605 17.64 4.19 -36.80
N MET A 606 16.44 4.56 -36.38
CA MET A 606 15.21 4.29 -37.11
C MET A 606 15.17 5.09 -38.41
N PRO A 607 15.06 4.44 -39.59
CA PRO A 607 15.13 5.14 -40.89
C PRO A 607 13.98 6.14 -41.08
N ASP A 608 12.74 5.69 -40.90
CA ASP A 608 11.52 6.48 -41.01
C ASP A 608 10.65 6.28 -39.76
N PRO A 609 10.73 7.20 -38.78
CA PRO A 609 9.99 7.06 -37.53
C PRO A 609 8.51 7.50 -37.62
N LEU A 610 8.12 8.32 -38.62
CA LEU A 610 6.77 8.89 -38.65
C LEU A 610 5.65 7.85 -38.74
N PRO A 611 5.70 6.86 -39.68
CA PRO A 611 4.65 5.84 -39.76
C PRO A 611 4.53 5.03 -38.49
N TRP A 612 5.66 4.77 -37.81
CA TRP A 612 5.65 4.06 -36.52
C TRP A 612 5.00 4.90 -35.44
N LEU A 613 5.39 6.16 -35.23
CA LEU A 613 4.82 7.05 -34.24
C LEU A 613 3.30 7.22 -34.43
N GLN A 614 2.88 7.47 -35.68
CA GLN A 614 1.47 7.62 -36.03
C GLN A 614 0.69 6.32 -35.81
N GLY A 615 1.25 5.19 -36.25
CA GLY A 615 0.66 3.86 -36.07
C GLY A 615 0.52 3.43 -34.59
N GLN A 616 1.37 3.95 -33.70
CA GLN A 616 1.29 3.73 -32.26
C GLN A 616 0.46 4.80 -31.53
N GLY A 617 -0.07 5.80 -32.23
CA GLY A 617 -0.86 6.88 -31.64
C GLY A 617 -0.06 7.74 -30.65
N ILE A 618 1.23 7.98 -30.95
CA ILE A 618 2.08 8.82 -30.11
C ILE A 618 1.74 10.29 -30.36
N ASP A 619 1.34 11.01 -29.32
CA ASP A 619 1.00 12.42 -29.37
C ASP A 619 2.20 13.32 -29.08
N TYR A 620 3.08 12.87 -28.19
CA TYR A 620 4.22 13.68 -27.72
C TYR A 620 5.50 12.85 -27.65
N VAL A 621 6.60 13.45 -28.13
CA VAL A 621 7.97 12.90 -28.02
C VAL A 621 8.80 13.87 -27.19
N LEU A 622 9.17 13.49 -25.98
CA LEU A 622 9.94 14.36 -25.07
C LEU A 622 11.42 14.33 -25.45
N TRP A 623 12.04 15.51 -25.43
CA TRP A 623 13.45 15.67 -25.71
C TRP A 623 14.10 16.57 -24.63
N TYR A 624 14.77 15.93 -23.69
CA TYR A 624 15.45 16.62 -22.58
C TYR A 624 16.70 15.86 -22.12
N GLN A 625 17.51 15.42 -23.10
CA GLN A 625 18.71 14.65 -22.83
C GLN A 625 19.87 15.54 -22.38
N GLU A 626 20.66 15.02 -21.45
CA GLU A 626 21.89 15.66 -21.00
C GLU A 626 23.02 15.47 -22.03
N GLY A 627 23.94 16.43 -22.11
CA GLY A 627 25.09 16.41 -22.97
C GLY A 627 24.84 17.02 -24.36
N ASP A 628 25.88 16.97 -25.24
CA ASP A 628 25.78 17.49 -26.60
C ASP A 628 25.01 16.52 -27.50
N THR A 629 23.71 16.78 -27.62
CA THR A 629 22.80 15.99 -28.45
C THR A 629 22.30 16.76 -29.69
N THR A 630 22.94 17.87 -30.03
CA THR A 630 22.49 18.79 -31.07
C THR A 630 22.40 18.14 -32.44
N GLU A 631 23.40 17.34 -32.83
CA GLU A 631 23.40 16.63 -34.11
C GLU A 631 22.29 15.58 -34.17
N LEU A 632 22.11 14.82 -33.12
CA LEU A 632 21.05 13.82 -33.00
C LEU A 632 19.67 14.48 -33.04
N TRP A 633 19.49 15.61 -32.34
CA TRP A 633 18.27 16.39 -32.42
C TRP A 633 17.99 16.86 -33.86
N ARG A 634 18.99 17.41 -34.59
CA ARG A 634 18.83 17.84 -35.99
C ARG A 634 18.37 16.68 -36.89
N LYS A 635 19.00 15.52 -36.73
CA LYS A 635 18.65 14.30 -37.45
C LYS A 635 17.21 13.86 -37.23
N LEU A 636 16.79 13.82 -35.96
CA LEU A 636 15.41 13.47 -35.59
C LEU A 636 14.41 14.57 -35.99
N HIS A 637 14.78 15.84 -35.82
CA HIS A 637 13.90 16.95 -36.20
C HIS A 637 13.62 16.95 -37.72
N ALA A 638 14.62 16.70 -38.56
CA ALA A 638 14.44 16.58 -40.01
C ALA A 638 13.46 15.44 -40.37
N LYS A 639 13.51 14.32 -39.64
CA LYS A 639 12.60 13.18 -39.85
C LYS A 639 11.19 13.44 -39.31
N LEU A 640 11.05 14.19 -38.23
CA LEU A 640 9.76 14.41 -37.51
C LEU A 640 8.99 15.61 -38.02
N SER A 641 9.66 16.67 -38.48
CA SER A 641 9.03 17.94 -38.90
C SER A 641 7.95 17.82 -39.96
N PRO A 642 7.88 16.80 -40.86
CA PRO A 642 6.76 16.64 -41.77
C PRO A 642 5.44 16.23 -41.06
N GLY A 643 5.50 15.65 -39.86
CA GLY A 643 4.33 15.13 -39.13
C GLY A 643 4.18 15.61 -37.71
N TYR A 644 5.18 16.28 -37.14
CA TYR A 644 5.16 16.77 -35.74
C TYR A 644 5.68 18.19 -35.64
N LEU A 645 5.04 19.00 -34.83
CA LEU A 645 5.45 20.37 -34.51
C LEU A 645 6.45 20.35 -33.36
N TRP A 646 7.63 20.96 -33.53
CA TRP A 646 8.57 21.19 -32.45
C TRP A 646 8.09 22.33 -31.54
N VAL A 647 8.03 22.07 -30.24
CA VAL A 647 7.76 23.05 -29.19
C VAL A 647 9.02 23.25 -28.37
N GLU A 648 9.70 24.34 -28.63
CA GLU A 648 10.90 24.70 -27.88
C GLU A 648 10.55 25.37 -26.56
N LEU A 649 11.16 24.92 -25.46
CA LEU A 649 10.87 25.45 -24.13
C LEU A 649 11.81 26.56 -23.69
N PHE A 650 13.02 26.61 -24.28
CA PHE A 650 13.99 27.65 -24.01
C PHE A 650 14.52 28.23 -25.33
N THR A 651 14.45 29.54 -25.46
CA THR A 651 14.94 30.30 -26.62
C THR A 651 16.42 30.65 -26.54
N HIS A 652 17.03 30.53 -25.36
CA HIS A 652 18.47 30.72 -25.23
C HIS A 652 19.20 29.44 -25.60
N GLU A 653 20.05 29.50 -26.60
CA GLU A 653 21.02 28.47 -26.90
C GLU A 653 21.88 28.26 -25.65
N PHE A 654 21.84 27.05 -25.08
CA PHE A 654 22.90 26.68 -24.16
C PHE A 654 24.22 26.80 -24.90
N GLU A 655 25.33 27.13 -24.21
CA GLU A 655 26.64 27.34 -24.82
C GLU A 655 27.05 26.23 -25.81
N ASN A 656 26.49 25.03 -25.66
CA ASN A 656 26.68 23.86 -26.50
C ASN A 656 25.59 23.62 -27.55
N GLY A 657 24.63 24.55 -27.74
CA GLY A 657 23.55 24.43 -28.73
C GLY A 657 22.48 23.38 -28.42
N THR A 658 22.42 22.87 -27.17
CA THR A 658 21.44 21.85 -26.76
C THR A 658 20.02 22.35 -26.91
N LYS A 659 19.16 21.57 -27.57
CA LYS A 659 17.72 21.85 -27.74
C LYS A 659 16.93 21.07 -26.69
N LEU A 660 16.01 21.78 -26.01
CA LEU A 660 15.14 21.21 -24.98
C LEU A 660 13.68 21.54 -25.30
N GLY A 661 12.82 20.50 -25.33
CA GLY A 661 11.42 20.65 -25.69
C GLY A 661 10.74 19.32 -25.96
N TYR A 662 9.76 19.36 -26.84
CA TYR A 662 9.06 18.16 -27.28
C TYR A 662 8.50 18.34 -28.70
N TRP A 663 8.37 17.24 -29.43
CA TRP A 663 7.56 17.22 -30.65
C TRP A 663 6.13 16.85 -30.31
N LYS A 664 5.18 17.53 -30.93
CA LYS A 664 3.75 17.34 -30.75
C LYS A 664 3.11 16.95 -32.08
N ALA A 665 2.31 15.88 -32.07
CA ALA A 665 1.49 15.53 -33.23
C ALA A 665 0.51 16.67 -33.57
N PRO A 666 0.22 16.93 -34.86
CA PRO A 666 -0.81 17.89 -35.23
C PRO A 666 -2.14 17.42 -34.61
N ALA A 667 -2.94 18.37 -34.14
CA ALA A 667 -4.28 18.04 -33.62
C ALA A 667 -5.03 17.27 -34.71
N ALA A 668 -5.28 15.98 -34.50
CA ALA A 668 -6.18 15.24 -35.39
C ALA A 668 -7.51 16.00 -35.40
N ALA A 669 -8.07 16.25 -36.57
CA ALA A 669 -9.41 16.77 -36.69
C ALA A 669 -10.32 15.77 -35.96
N VAL A 670 -10.70 16.08 -34.72
CA VAL A 670 -11.52 15.19 -33.89
C VAL A 670 -12.83 15.00 -34.62
N PRO A 671 -13.22 13.77 -34.98
CA PRO A 671 -14.53 13.53 -35.52
C PRO A 671 -15.54 14.04 -34.49
N ALA A 672 -16.43 14.94 -34.91
CA ALA A 672 -17.48 15.52 -34.06
C ALA A 672 -18.43 14.40 -33.59
N GLY A 673 -18.08 13.66 -32.56
CA GLY A 673 -18.86 12.52 -32.05
C GLY A 673 -18.24 11.72 -30.93
N ALA A 674 -16.98 12.01 -30.54
CA ALA A 674 -16.26 11.28 -29.48
C ALA A 674 -15.81 12.21 -28.34
N ARG A 675 -16.74 12.98 -27.76
CA ARG A 675 -16.56 13.69 -26.50
C ARG A 675 -17.40 13.07 -25.40
#